data_860a1436861928f800ac977d14fd8006
#
_entry.id   860a1436861928f800ac977d14fd8006
#
_cell.length_a   1.000
_cell.length_b   1.000
_cell.length_c   1.000
_cell.angle_alpha   90.00
_cell.angle_beta   90.00
_cell.angle_gamma   90.00
#
_symmetry.space_group_name_H-M   'P 1'
#
loop_
_entity.id
_entity.type
_entity.pdbx_description
1 polymer ?
#
loop_
_entity_poly.entity_id
_entity_poly.type
_entity_poly.pdbx_seq_one_letter_code
_entity_poly.pdbx_strand_id
1 'polypeptide(L)'
;MKLLVLDGNSILNRAFYGIKLLTTKDGRYTNAIYGFMNILLKLEEDVSPDAVAVTFDLKAPTFRHKMYDGYKANRKGMPPELAEQMPVLKELLAALGYQIVTKEGYEADDIIGTLSAHIAPEDECYIATGDRDSLQLVRPNVRVLLAATKMGRPETNVYDEARILEDYGVTPKQMIDIKALMGDSSDNIPGVAGIGKKTAEDLIVRFQSIDNIYDHLDEIDIKSGVRQKLTADKDMAYLSYKLGTIDLDAPVDTNLADYVKKAPDVQEATSLLVSLEMFKILEKLHLNGVAAPTQPKQEKAEKLPVYTELTKELFEKLSASTCVNFLFESKEHVWFSDETFVLCADLQNEDEKARFLAFLQDEKIEKKVFSSKEIFAYALENGVSAQNITCDITLGAYLLNPSAKDYNLNRLIQEYCPSTVSAESELPLASDCANLRTLAKKIEVKLEGFEQLELLRTIEIPLAEVLASMERVGVLVDKEGIQQFSEMLTGRIDALQAQIYDLAGEEFNINSPKQLGVVLFEQLKLPAKKKTKTGYSTNAEVLEGLASEYEIVRDILEYRTLAKLKSTYCDGLLKVIGKDGRIHSSFNQTETRTGRISSTEPNLQNIPVRQELGREMRKFFLAGEGNLLVDADYSQIELRVLADIADDKAMIDAFNADADIHTITASQVFHMPPEMVTPLMRSRAKAVNFGIVYGIGAFSLSKDIGVTRAEADKYIKDYLHHYAGVNSYMEKVVEQAKKDGYVKTLFARRRYLPELASSNGMLRAFGERVARNMPIQGTAADIIKIAMIRVYNRLKAENMQAKLILQVHDELIVEAPEAEAEHAAKIVSEEMENACKMKVRLKSDANIGKTWYDAKG
;
A
#
# COMPACT_ATOMS: atom_id res chain seq x y z
N MET A 1 15.75 -1.08 39.56
CA MET A 1 15.09 -0.48 38.38
C MET A 1 15.56 -1.13 37.11
N LYS A 2 14.75 -1.11 36.07
CA LYS A 2 15.14 -1.55 34.72
C LYS A 2 15.31 -0.33 33.83
N LEU A 3 16.49 -0.14 33.29
CA LEU A 3 16.78 0.91 32.31
C LEU A 3 16.79 0.32 30.89
N LEU A 4 16.03 0.91 29.99
CA LEU A 4 16.11 0.64 28.54
C LEU A 4 16.83 1.83 27.87
N VAL A 5 17.98 1.56 27.25
CA VAL A 5 18.74 2.56 26.49
C VAL A 5 18.64 2.23 25.00
N LEU A 6 18.18 3.18 24.19
CA LEU A 6 18.06 3.01 22.75
C LEU A 6 19.14 3.81 22.02
N ASP A 7 19.82 3.14 21.11
CA ASP A 7 20.63 3.80 20.07
C ASP A 7 19.68 4.36 19.00
N GLY A 8 19.36 5.65 19.14
CA GLY A 8 18.38 6.31 18.28
C GLY A 8 18.80 6.35 16.82
N ASN A 9 20.08 6.53 16.54
CA ASN A 9 20.59 6.59 15.16
C ASN A 9 20.52 5.22 14.50
N SER A 10 20.96 4.16 15.17
CA SER A 10 20.96 2.81 14.65
C SER A 10 19.54 2.30 14.40
N ILE A 11 18.63 2.48 15.37
CA ILE A 11 17.23 2.07 15.25
C ILE A 11 16.52 2.83 14.14
N LEU A 12 16.73 4.16 14.03
CA LEU A 12 16.12 4.99 13.00
C LEU A 12 16.60 4.62 11.60
N ASN A 13 17.91 4.40 11.42
CA ASN A 13 18.46 3.90 10.15
C ASN A 13 17.87 2.53 9.78
N ARG A 14 17.80 1.61 10.73
CA ARG A 14 17.20 0.30 10.51
C ARG A 14 15.74 0.39 10.10
N ALA A 15 14.95 1.24 10.75
CA ALA A 15 13.56 1.47 10.42
C ALA A 15 13.42 2.03 8.99
N PHE A 16 14.28 2.98 8.62
CA PHE A 16 14.29 3.59 7.29
C PHE A 16 14.53 2.57 6.17
N TYR A 17 15.55 1.72 6.32
CA TYR A 17 15.87 0.70 5.29
C TYR A 17 15.02 -0.56 5.39
N GLY A 18 14.40 -0.83 6.53
CA GLY A 18 13.55 -1.99 6.77
C GLY A 18 12.11 -1.82 6.27
N ILE A 19 11.64 -0.60 6.15
CA ILE A 19 10.28 -0.26 5.72
C ILE A 19 10.35 0.48 4.38
N LYS A 20 9.48 0.12 3.43
CA LYS A 20 9.34 0.87 2.18
C LYS A 20 9.04 2.34 2.50
N LEU A 21 9.54 3.25 1.67
CA LEU A 21 9.24 4.67 1.83
C LEU A 21 7.72 4.88 1.96
N LEU A 22 7.34 5.48 3.08
CA LEU A 22 5.98 5.93 3.38
C LEU A 22 6.01 7.45 3.38
N THR A 23 4.97 8.05 2.85
CA THR A 23 4.80 9.51 2.84
C THR A 23 3.40 9.86 3.29
N THR A 24 3.26 11.01 3.91
CA THR A 24 1.96 11.66 4.11
C THR A 24 1.42 12.15 2.76
N LYS A 25 0.17 12.57 2.71
CA LYS A 25 -0.46 13.15 1.51
C LYS A 25 0.24 14.41 0.98
N ASP A 26 0.86 15.19 1.86
CA ASP A 26 1.65 16.37 1.52
C ASP A 26 3.13 16.05 1.20
N GLY A 27 3.48 14.76 1.12
CA GLY A 27 4.77 14.28 0.62
C GLY A 27 5.88 14.15 1.65
N ARG A 28 5.63 14.40 2.95
CA ARG A 28 6.63 14.22 4.01
C ARG A 28 6.91 12.73 4.24
N TYR A 29 8.17 12.37 4.35
CA TYR A 29 8.59 11.00 4.62
C TYR A 29 8.32 10.62 6.08
N THR A 30 7.79 9.40 6.32
CA THR A 30 7.35 8.95 7.64
C THR A 30 7.77 7.54 8.00
N ASN A 31 8.33 6.77 7.06
CA ASN A 31 8.67 5.36 7.25
C ASN A 31 9.65 5.10 8.39
N ALA A 32 10.65 5.98 8.57
CA ALA A 32 11.65 5.82 9.64
C ALA A 32 11.03 6.09 11.03
N ILE A 33 10.24 7.15 11.17
CA ILE A 33 9.53 7.47 12.42
C ILE A 33 8.54 6.34 12.77
N TYR A 34 7.74 5.90 11.79
CA TYR A 34 6.78 4.82 11.98
C TYR A 34 7.45 3.52 12.43
N GLY A 35 8.56 3.16 11.81
CA GLY A 35 9.32 1.98 12.18
C GLY A 35 9.98 2.10 13.54
N PHE A 36 10.57 3.26 13.84
CA PHE A 36 11.16 3.56 15.13
C PHE A 36 10.15 3.41 16.27
N MET A 37 8.98 4.05 16.14
CA MET A 37 7.93 3.99 17.15
C MET A 37 7.42 2.57 17.39
N ASN A 38 7.24 1.78 16.33
CA ASN A 38 6.84 0.37 16.49
C ASN A 38 7.91 -0.47 17.19
N ILE A 39 9.20 -0.21 16.94
CA ILE A 39 10.30 -0.91 17.63
C ILE A 39 10.32 -0.48 19.10
N LEU A 40 10.25 0.82 19.39
CA LEU A 40 10.27 1.35 20.74
C LEU A 40 9.13 0.77 21.59
N LEU A 41 7.88 0.84 21.11
CA LEU A 41 6.71 0.33 21.81
C LEU A 41 6.78 -1.18 22.05
N LYS A 42 7.33 -1.94 21.10
CA LYS A 42 7.56 -3.36 21.30
C LYS A 42 8.63 -3.63 22.34
N LEU A 43 9.71 -2.89 22.37
CA LEU A 43 10.77 -3.03 23.37
C LEU A 43 10.26 -2.68 24.77
N GLU A 44 9.41 -1.66 24.91
CA GLU A 44 8.75 -1.35 26.18
C GLU A 44 7.85 -2.49 26.66
N GLU A 45 7.11 -3.14 25.74
CA GLU A 45 6.30 -4.31 26.06
C GLU A 45 7.16 -5.51 26.50
N ASP A 46 8.22 -5.81 25.73
CA ASP A 46 9.10 -6.97 25.97
C ASP A 46 9.94 -6.83 27.26
N VAL A 47 10.42 -5.62 27.56
CA VAL A 47 11.33 -5.34 28.71
C VAL A 47 10.57 -4.89 29.95
N SER A 48 9.47 -4.16 29.78
CA SER A 48 8.75 -3.45 30.85
C SER A 48 9.70 -2.56 31.70
N PRO A 49 10.36 -1.55 31.10
CA PRO A 49 11.37 -0.74 31.77
C PRO A 49 10.75 0.29 32.72
N ASP A 50 11.44 0.60 33.82
CA ASP A 50 11.11 1.70 34.76
C ASP A 50 11.60 3.05 34.21
N ALA A 51 12.68 3.04 33.42
CA ALA A 51 13.32 4.23 32.85
C ALA A 51 13.74 3.98 31.39
N VAL A 52 13.65 5.00 30.52
CA VAL A 52 14.00 4.91 29.10
C VAL A 52 14.84 6.10 28.68
N ALA A 53 16.02 5.84 28.11
CA ALA A 53 16.90 6.84 27.53
C ALA A 53 17.04 6.59 26.01
N VAL A 54 16.88 7.64 25.19
CA VAL A 54 17.10 7.55 23.75
C VAL A 54 18.32 8.41 23.39
N THR A 55 19.39 7.78 22.90
CA THR A 55 20.64 8.48 22.58
C THR A 55 20.72 8.81 21.10
N PHE A 56 21.31 9.96 20.78
CA PHE A 56 21.58 10.38 19.40
C PHE A 56 22.95 11.02 19.27
N ASP A 57 23.60 10.77 18.11
CA ASP A 57 24.81 11.49 17.72
C ASP A 57 24.53 12.96 17.42
N LEU A 58 25.51 13.80 17.68
CA LEU A 58 25.56 15.18 17.21
C LEU A 58 26.44 15.28 15.95
N LYS A 59 26.22 16.33 15.13
CA LYS A 59 27.03 16.59 13.94
C LYS A 59 28.43 17.16 14.26
N ALA A 60 28.78 17.28 15.55
CA ALA A 60 30.09 17.80 15.96
C ALA A 60 31.17 16.71 15.90
N PRO A 61 32.43 17.07 15.65
CA PRO A 61 33.54 16.11 15.69
C PRO A 61 33.70 15.53 17.11
N THR A 62 33.90 14.22 17.21
CA THR A 62 34.15 13.53 18.47
C THR A 62 35.65 13.46 18.80
N PHE A 63 36.00 13.00 19.99
CA PHE A 63 37.40 12.77 20.37
C PHE A 63 38.10 11.78 19.41
N ARG A 64 37.37 10.80 18.83
CA ARG A 64 37.90 9.85 17.86
C ARG A 64 38.32 10.52 16.56
N HIS A 65 37.58 11.51 16.07
CA HIS A 65 37.97 12.29 14.91
C HIS A 65 39.26 13.11 15.16
N LYS A 66 39.47 13.56 16.43
CA LYS A 66 40.72 14.27 16.80
C LYS A 66 41.91 13.29 16.94
N MET A 67 41.62 12.02 17.24
CA MET A 67 42.64 10.97 17.39
C MET A 67 43.10 10.40 16.05
N TYR A 68 42.19 10.31 15.06
CA TYR A 68 42.47 9.74 13.76
C TYR A 68 41.63 10.40 12.66
N ASP A 69 42.29 11.14 11.77
CA ASP A 69 41.59 11.88 10.67
C ASP A 69 40.83 11.00 9.70
N GLY A 70 41.23 9.72 9.58
CA GLY A 70 40.55 8.75 8.76
C GLY A 70 39.24 8.20 9.35
N TYR A 71 38.96 8.46 10.64
CA TYR A 71 37.79 7.88 11.32
C TYR A 71 36.47 8.29 10.65
N LYS A 72 35.68 7.31 10.25
CA LYS A 72 34.39 7.48 9.54
C LYS A 72 34.44 8.30 8.23
N ALA A 73 35.64 8.55 7.66
CA ALA A 73 35.81 9.37 6.48
C ALA A 73 35.16 8.78 5.20
N ASN A 74 34.92 7.47 5.18
CA ASN A 74 34.25 6.75 4.07
C ASN A 74 32.72 6.70 4.19
N ARG A 75 32.14 7.19 5.30
CA ARG A 75 30.68 7.20 5.48
C ARG A 75 30.00 8.17 4.52
N LYS A 76 29.02 7.68 3.76
CA LYS A 76 28.11 8.53 2.96
C LYS A 76 27.19 9.29 3.91
N GLY A 77 26.90 10.54 3.58
CA GLY A 77 25.95 11.32 4.36
C GLY A 77 24.56 10.66 4.47
N MET A 78 23.79 11.09 5.46
CA MET A 78 22.41 10.63 5.66
C MET A 78 21.54 10.99 4.44
N PRO A 79 20.71 10.05 3.92
CA PRO A 79 19.76 10.35 2.85
C PRO A 79 18.84 11.52 3.24
N PRO A 80 18.51 12.44 2.31
CA PRO A 80 17.62 13.56 2.60
C PRO A 80 16.29 13.13 3.22
N GLU A 81 15.70 12.06 2.72
CA GLU A 81 14.44 11.48 3.18
C GLU A 81 14.49 11.01 4.65
N LEU A 82 15.66 10.62 5.13
CA LEU A 82 15.88 10.25 6.53
C LEU A 82 16.21 11.49 7.38
N ALA A 83 16.98 12.41 6.81
CA ALA A 83 17.41 13.63 7.50
C ALA A 83 16.22 14.52 7.89
N GLU A 84 15.18 14.56 7.07
CA GLU A 84 13.92 15.27 7.36
C GLU A 84 13.13 14.65 8.51
N GLN A 85 13.20 13.34 8.71
CA GLN A 85 12.45 12.63 9.74
C GLN A 85 13.08 12.73 11.13
N MET A 86 14.39 12.91 11.23
CA MET A 86 15.10 12.88 12.53
C MET A 86 14.67 13.99 13.49
N PRO A 87 14.56 15.29 13.10
CA PRO A 87 14.07 16.34 13.97
C PRO A 87 12.65 16.06 14.49
N VAL A 88 11.75 15.65 13.59
CA VAL A 88 10.35 15.36 13.90
C VAL A 88 10.22 14.16 14.86
N LEU A 89 11.08 13.13 14.71
CA LEU A 89 11.14 12.02 15.67
C LEU A 89 11.55 12.53 17.07
N LYS A 90 12.54 13.39 17.14
CA LYS A 90 12.99 13.95 18.44
C LYS A 90 11.89 14.77 19.11
N GLU A 91 11.18 15.60 18.36
CA GLU A 91 10.01 16.34 18.84
C GLU A 91 8.93 15.39 19.36
N LEU A 92 8.61 14.34 18.59
CA LEU A 92 7.62 13.33 18.99
C LEU A 92 8.03 12.57 20.26
N LEU A 93 9.30 12.16 20.38
CA LEU A 93 9.81 11.48 21.57
C LEU A 93 9.74 12.39 22.81
N ALA A 94 10.11 13.67 22.67
CA ALA A 94 10.01 14.64 23.74
C ALA A 94 8.55 14.86 24.16
N ALA A 95 7.64 15.03 23.21
CA ALA A 95 6.21 15.17 23.47
C ALA A 95 5.61 13.92 24.16
N LEU A 96 6.13 12.73 23.87
CA LEU A 96 5.74 11.48 24.51
C LEU A 96 6.40 11.26 25.90
N GLY A 97 7.24 12.20 26.36
CA GLY A 97 7.87 12.19 27.68
C GLY A 97 9.17 11.38 27.77
N TYR A 98 9.73 10.92 26.63
CA TYR A 98 11.02 10.23 26.62
C TYR A 98 12.19 11.21 26.78
N GLN A 99 13.24 10.79 27.50
CA GLN A 99 14.45 11.57 27.65
C GLN A 99 15.40 11.30 26.47
N ILE A 100 15.77 12.37 25.78
CA ILE A 100 16.74 12.33 24.68
C ILE A 100 18.10 12.78 25.24
N VAL A 101 19.12 11.94 25.05
CA VAL A 101 20.47 12.20 25.55
C VAL A 101 21.42 12.39 24.36
N THR A 102 22.11 13.53 24.40
CA THR A 102 23.17 13.86 23.44
C THR A 102 24.31 14.56 24.15
N LYS A 103 25.54 14.38 23.67
CA LYS A 103 26.71 15.09 24.26
C LYS A 103 27.71 15.46 23.18
N GLU A 104 28.07 16.74 23.13
CA GLU A 104 29.10 17.21 22.18
C GLU A 104 30.46 16.61 22.54
N GLY A 105 31.17 16.14 21.49
CA GLY A 105 32.48 15.50 21.62
C GLY A 105 32.45 14.00 21.87
N TYR A 106 31.26 13.41 22.11
CA TYR A 106 31.01 11.99 22.34
C TYR A 106 30.00 11.43 21.31
N GLU A 107 30.08 10.14 21.11
CA GLU A 107 29.12 9.42 20.24
C GLU A 107 27.97 8.84 21.09
N ALA A 108 26.86 8.48 20.44
CA ALA A 108 25.73 7.82 21.12
C ALA A 108 26.17 6.55 21.88
N ASP A 109 27.11 5.78 21.31
CA ASP A 109 27.66 4.58 21.93
C ASP A 109 28.39 4.87 23.26
N ASP A 110 29.11 6.01 23.34
CA ASP A 110 29.79 6.42 24.59
C ASP A 110 28.76 6.80 25.66
N ILE A 111 27.67 7.44 25.27
CA ILE A 111 26.57 7.77 26.22
C ILE A 111 25.91 6.46 26.69
N ILE A 112 25.63 5.51 25.78
CA ILE A 112 25.09 4.19 26.10
C ILE A 112 26.03 3.46 27.09
N GLY A 113 27.34 3.45 26.76
CA GLY A 113 28.39 2.87 27.61
C GLY A 113 28.37 3.46 29.00
N THR A 114 28.36 4.79 29.10
CA THR A 114 28.36 5.51 30.40
C THR A 114 27.11 5.20 31.22
N LEU A 115 25.92 5.30 30.61
CA LEU A 115 24.67 5.00 31.32
C LEU A 115 24.62 3.54 31.78
N SER A 116 25.06 2.60 30.95
CA SER A 116 25.11 1.20 31.36
C SER A 116 26.16 0.96 32.42
N ALA A 117 27.30 1.66 32.41
CA ALA A 117 28.39 1.45 33.35
C ALA A 117 28.06 1.91 34.80
N HIS A 118 27.22 2.90 34.94
CA HIS A 118 26.94 3.55 36.24
C HIS A 118 25.63 3.10 36.89
N ILE A 119 24.96 2.04 36.40
CA ILE A 119 23.79 1.47 37.08
C ILE A 119 24.22 0.74 38.36
N ALA A 120 23.38 0.73 39.40
CA ALA A 120 23.61 -0.02 40.59
C ALA A 120 23.63 -1.55 40.33
N PRO A 121 24.35 -2.33 41.17
CA PRO A 121 24.42 -3.79 40.95
C PRO A 121 23.05 -4.50 40.94
N GLU A 122 22.08 -3.96 41.67
CA GLU A 122 20.70 -4.46 41.75
C GLU A 122 19.80 -4.02 40.60
N ASP A 123 20.25 -3.07 39.78
CA ASP A 123 19.51 -2.58 38.62
C ASP A 123 19.91 -3.37 37.37
N GLU A 124 19.00 -3.42 36.37
CA GLU A 124 19.23 -4.06 35.08
C GLU A 124 19.26 -2.99 33.97
N CYS A 125 20.14 -3.17 33.00
CA CYS A 125 20.17 -2.35 31.79
C CYS A 125 19.98 -3.19 30.53
N TYR A 126 19.11 -2.74 29.64
CA TYR A 126 18.87 -3.31 28.33
C TYR A 126 19.24 -2.28 27.26
N ILE A 127 20.23 -2.61 26.43
CA ILE A 127 20.73 -1.74 25.35
C ILE A 127 20.13 -2.21 24.03
N ALA A 128 19.28 -1.39 23.43
CA ALA A 128 18.66 -1.70 22.13
C ALA A 128 19.43 -0.99 21.00
N THR A 129 20.11 -1.75 20.15
CA THR A 129 20.92 -1.24 19.05
C THR A 129 20.96 -2.23 17.88
N GLY A 130 21.38 -1.79 16.72
CA GLY A 130 21.77 -2.63 15.58
C GLY A 130 23.29 -2.80 15.46
N ASP A 131 24.05 -2.12 16.32
CA ASP A 131 25.51 -2.14 16.29
C ASP A 131 26.08 -3.24 17.21
N ARG A 132 26.99 -4.04 16.66
CA ARG A 132 27.66 -5.12 17.41
C ARG A 132 28.73 -4.61 18.34
N ASP A 133 29.19 -3.40 18.18
CA ASP A 133 30.20 -2.82 19.05
C ASP A 133 29.71 -2.69 20.50
N SER A 134 28.42 -2.49 20.69
CA SER A 134 27.76 -2.47 21.98
C SER A 134 27.86 -3.82 22.75
N LEU A 135 28.22 -4.95 22.06
CA LEU A 135 28.39 -6.24 22.73
C LEU A 135 29.54 -6.19 23.78
N GLN A 136 30.52 -5.29 23.62
CA GLN A 136 31.56 -5.06 24.60
C GLN A 136 31.04 -4.58 25.99
N LEU A 137 29.81 -4.04 26.02
CA LEU A 137 29.15 -3.49 27.22
C LEU A 137 28.43 -4.55 28.04
N VAL A 138 28.28 -5.77 27.52
CA VAL A 138 27.54 -6.86 28.18
C VAL A 138 28.28 -7.28 29.47
N ARG A 139 27.50 -7.45 30.52
CA ARG A 139 27.93 -7.89 31.85
C ARG A 139 26.71 -8.43 32.62
N PRO A 140 26.86 -9.01 33.86
CA PRO A 140 25.78 -9.75 34.52
C PRO A 140 24.43 -9.02 34.60
N ASN A 141 24.44 -7.68 34.76
CA ASN A 141 23.26 -6.84 34.89
C ASN A 141 23.02 -5.95 33.62
N VAL A 142 23.78 -6.15 32.53
CA VAL A 142 23.62 -5.42 31.25
C VAL A 142 23.47 -6.41 30.10
N ARG A 143 22.38 -6.31 29.38
CA ARG A 143 22.10 -7.14 28.19
C ARG A 143 21.96 -6.26 26.94
N VAL A 144 22.38 -6.77 25.79
CA VAL A 144 22.22 -6.08 24.49
C VAL A 144 21.11 -6.76 23.69
N LEU A 145 20.13 -5.97 23.34
CA LEU A 145 19.03 -6.32 22.43
C LEU A 145 19.45 -5.97 20.99
N LEU A 146 20.16 -6.91 20.37
CA LEU A 146 20.72 -6.69 19.03
C LEU A 146 19.63 -6.94 17.97
N ALA A 147 19.30 -5.90 17.27
CA ALA A 147 18.32 -5.97 16.21
C ALA A 147 18.87 -6.79 15.00
N ALA A 148 18.21 -7.88 14.64
CA ALA A 148 18.53 -8.76 13.54
C ALA A 148 17.39 -8.86 12.51
N THR A 149 17.67 -9.43 11.34
CA THR A 149 16.63 -9.75 10.36
C THR A 149 16.81 -11.22 9.96
N LYS A 150 15.84 -12.06 10.31
CA LYS A 150 15.84 -13.48 9.97
C LYS A 150 14.69 -13.78 9.01
N MET A 151 15.00 -14.34 7.84
CA MET A 151 14.03 -14.65 6.77
C MET A 151 13.15 -13.46 6.38
N GLY A 152 13.70 -12.24 6.38
CA GLY A 152 12.95 -11.02 6.02
C GLY A 152 12.03 -10.47 7.12
N ARG A 153 12.01 -11.08 8.31
CA ARG A 153 11.28 -10.60 9.49
C ARG A 153 12.24 -9.94 10.48
N PRO A 154 11.87 -8.81 11.09
CA PRO A 154 12.65 -8.24 12.17
C PRO A 154 12.63 -9.18 13.38
N GLU A 155 13.81 -9.44 13.94
CA GLU A 155 14.03 -10.25 15.13
C GLU A 155 14.95 -9.48 16.09
N THR A 156 14.80 -9.66 17.38
CA THR A 156 15.70 -9.11 18.40
C THR A 156 16.42 -10.26 19.07
N ASN A 157 17.73 -10.30 18.95
CA ASN A 157 18.55 -11.28 19.65
C ASN A 157 19.02 -10.69 20.96
N VAL A 158 18.76 -11.37 22.05
CA VAL A 158 19.24 -10.99 23.38
C VAL A 158 20.65 -11.57 23.58
N TYR A 159 21.60 -10.70 23.88
CA TYR A 159 22.98 -11.07 24.21
C TYR A 159 23.28 -10.81 25.67
N ASP A 160 23.68 -11.86 26.33
CA ASP A 160 24.35 -11.87 27.61
C ASP A 160 25.78 -12.46 27.47
N GLU A 161 26.54 -12.56 28.55
CA GLU A 161 27.91 -13.08 28.52
C GLU A 161 27.97 -14.53 27.96
N ALA A 162 27.00 -15.37 28.32
CA ALA A 162 26.95 -16.77 27.89
C ALA A 162 26.71 -16.86 26.39
N ARG A 163 25.83 -16.05 25.84
CA ARG A 163 25.52 -16.00 24.41
C ARG A 163 26.68 -15.45 23.58
N ILE A 164 27.43 -14.47 24.09
CA ILE A 164 28.63 -13.98 23.42
C ILE A 164 29.70 -15.09 23.38
N LEU A 165 29.90 -15.80 24.48
CA LEU A 165 30.82 -16.91 24.52
C LEU A 165 30.41 -18.05 23.56
N GLU A 166 29.11 -18.33 23.43
CA GLU A 166 28.59 -19.34 22.49
C GLU A 166 28.82 -18.95 21.02
N ASP A 167 28.45 -17.70 20.66
CA ASP A 167 28.46 -17.25 19.27
C ASP A 167 29.87 -16.84 18.77
N TYR A 168 30.76 -16.35 19.65
CA TYR A 168 32.06 -15.77 19.29
C TYR A 168 33.27 -16.48 19.95
N GLY A 169 33.06 -17.30 20.96
CA GLY A 169 34.13 -17.98 21.67
C GLY A 169 34.97 -17.07 22.58
N VAL A 170 34.54 -15.86 22.88
CA VAL A 170 35.24 -14.80 23.62
C VAL A 170 34.33 -14.11 24.63
N THR A 171 34.94 -13.42 25.59
CA THR A 171 34.20 -12.57 26.55
C THR A 171 33.80 -11.25 25.90
N PRO A 172 32.78 -10.53 26.44
CA PRO A 172 32.36 -9.22 25.94
C PRO A 172 33.55 -8.24 25.76
N LYS A 173 34.44 -8.16 26.73
CA LYS A 173 35.61 -7.26 26.69
C LYS A 173 36.57 -7.63 25.53
N GLN A 174 36.74 -8.91 25.24
CA GLN A 174 37.59 -9.38 24.13
C GLN A 174 37.07 -9.07 22.72
N MET A 175 35.81 -8.62 22.60
CA MET A 175 35.29 -8.11 21.34
C MET A 175 36.07 -6.90 20.84
N ILE A 176 36.59 -6.06 21.74
CA ILE A 176 37.45 -4.92 21.42
C ILE A 176 38.79 -5.39 20.85
N ASP A 177 39.39 -6.42 21.47
CA ASP A 177 40.66 -7.01 21.00
C ASP A 177 40.54 -7.60 19.59
N ILE A 178 39.42 -8.28 19.27
CA ILE A 178 39.15 -8.77 17.93
C ILE A 178 39.07 -7.59 16.93
N LYS A 179 38.34 -6.51 17.30
CA LYS A 179 38.19 -5.32 16.45
C LYS A 179 39.54 -4.60 16.26
N ALA A 180 40.37 -4.55 17.30
CA ALA A 180 41.72 -3.98 17.23
C ALA A 180 42.61 -4.66 16.18
N LEU A 181 42.50 -6.00 16.06
CA LEU A 181 43.28 -6.79 15.08
C LEU A 181 42.68 -6.74 13.69
N MET A 182 41.36 -6.94 13.53
CA MET A 182 40.73 -7.03 12.20
C MET A 182 40.42 -5.68 11.58
N GLY A 183 40.34 -4.63 12.37
CA GLY A 183 39.83 -3.33 11.97
C GLY A 183 38.31 -3.34 11.74
N ASP A 184 37.78 -2.20 11.28
CA ASP A 184 36.39 -2.03 10.88
C ASP A 184 36.28 -1.15 9.63
N SER A 185 35.83 -1.74 8.55
CA SER A 185 35.63 -1.02 7.28
C SER A 185 34.47 -0.03 7.31
N SER A 186 33.48 -0.20 8.20
CA SER A 186 32.33 0.71 8.31
C SER A 186 32.71 2.03 8.97
N ASP A 187 33.62 1.99 9.95
CA ASP A 187 34.14 3.14 10.67
C ASP A 187 35.53 3.56 10.23
N ASN A 188 36.05 2.88 9.20
CA ASN A 188 37.38 3.10 8.70
C ASN A 188 38.47 2.97 9.78
N ILE A 189 38.31 1.98 10.66
CA ILE A 189 39.30 1.62 11.67
C ILE A 189 40.29 0.67 11.01
N PRO A 190 41.60 0.97 11.04
CA PRO A 190 42.59 0.30 10.16
C PRO A 190 42.83 -1.17 10.52
N GLY A 191 42.89 -1.52 11.80
CA GLY A 191 43.34 -2.84 12.23
C GLY A 191 44.81 -3.17 11.86
N VAL A 192 45.12 -4.45 11.81
CA VAL A 192 46.39 -4.98 11.31
C VAL A 192 46.20 -5.42 9.86
N ALA A 193 46.94 -4.86 8.93
CA ALA A 193 46.80 -5.12 7.50
C ALA A 193 46.89 -6.62 7.16
N GLY A 194 45.81 -7.13 6.55
CA GLY A 194 45.74 -8.53 6.14
C GLY A 194 45.44 -9.51 7.26
N ILE A 195 45.06 -9.08 8.46
CA ILE A 195 44.44 -9.90 9.49
C ILE A 195 42.90 -9.73 9.35
N GLY A 196 42.23 -10.78 8.91
CA GLY A 196 40.78 -10.80 8.80
C GLY A 196 40.09 -11.44 10.02
N LYS A 197 38.77 -11.39 10.06
CA LYS A 197 37.91 -11.82 11.18
C LYS A 197 38.32 -13.18 11.76
N LYS A 198 38.41 -14.23 10.94
CA LYS A 198 38.76 -15.59 11.41
C LYS A 198 40.14 -15.68 12.09
N THR A 199 41.13 -14.92 11.59
CA THR A 199 42.46 -14.91 12.18
C THR A 199 42.45 -14.10 13.48
N ALA A 200 41.76 -12.99 13.56
CA ALA A 200 41.60 -12.20 14.77
C ALA A 200 40.89 -12.98 15.88
N GLU A 201 39.79 -13.65 15.57
CA GLU A 201 39.05 -14.52 16.49
C GLU A 201 39.92 -15.66 17.00
N ASP A 202 40.63 -16.39 16.13
CA ASP A 202 41.54 -17.48 16.53
C ASP A 202 42.65 -16.99 17.46
N LEU A 203 43.24 -15.82 17.17
CA LEU A 203 44.30 -15.23 18.00
C LEU A 203 43.75 -14.85 19.39
N ILE A 204 42.59 -14.21 19.48
CA ILE A 204 42.04 -13.78 20.76
C ILE A 204 41.51 -14.95 21.59
N VAL A 205 40.90 -15.96 20.95
CA VAL A 205 40.49 -17.18 21.65
C VAL A 205 41.68 -17.90 22.26
N ARG A 206 42.82 -17.94 21.55
CA ARG A 206 44.04 -18.65 22.01
C ARG A 206 44.89 -17.85 23.02
N PHE A 207 45.01 -16.54 22.79
CA PHE A 207 45.94 -15.70 23.51
C PHE A 207 45.27 -14.63 24.39
N GLN A 208 43.96 -14.57 24.41
CA GLN A 208 43.07 -13.80 25.31
C GLN A 208 43.06 -12.27 25.11
N SER A 209 44.13 -11.63 24.73
CA SER A 209 44.21 -10.19 24.54
C SER A 209 45.28 -9.77 23.55
N ILE A 210 45.18 -8.56 22.99
CA ILE A 210 46.25 -8.00 22.14
C ILE A 210 47.52 -7.76 22.96
N ASP A 211 47.43 -7.37 24.23
CA ASP A 211 48.57 -7.17 25.08
C ASP A 211 49.36 -8.45 25.23
N ASN A 212 48.74 -9.56 25.59
CA ASN A 212 49.38 -10.85 25.70
C ASN A 212 49.98 -11.35 24.36
N ILE A 213 49.34 -11.05 23.24
CA ILE A 213 49.87 -11.35 21.93
C ILE A 213 51.18 -10.58 21.66
N TYR A 214 51.18 -9.28 21.93
CA TYR A 214 52.34 -8.43 21.66
C TYR A 214 53.49 -8.59 22.69
N ASP A 215 53.19 -8.92 23.96
CA ASP A 215 54.18 -9.17 24.98
C ASP A 215 54.93 -10.48 24.76
N HIS A 216 54.27 -11.46 24.11
CA HIS A 216 54.88 -12.77 23.85
C HIS A 216 54.99 -13.09 22.35
N LEU A 217 55.02 -12.04 21.49
CA LEU A 217 54.88 -12.17 20.03
C LEU A 217 55.89 -13.11 19.42
N ASP A 218 57.13 -13.20 19.99
CA ASP A 218 58.22 -14.09 19.52
C ASP A 218 58.07 -15.54 19.98
N GLU A 219 57.31 -15.78 21.06
CA GLU A 219 57.14 -17.06 21.72
C GLU A 219 55.89 -17.82 21.30
N ILE A 220 54.82 -17.10 20.91
CA ILE A 220 53.54 -17.71 20.56
C ILE A 220 53.59 -18.52 19.26
N ASP A 221 52.89 -19.66 19.24
CA ASP A 221 52.81 -20.52 18.04
C ASP A 221 51.83 -19.99 17.00
N ILE A 222 52.31 -19.16 16.10
CA ILE A 222 51.59 -18.57 14.96
C ILE A 222 52.41 -18.64 13.69
N LYS A 223 51.72 -18.61 12.53
CA LYS A 223 52.38 -18.61 11.21
C LYS A 223 53.31 -17.39 11.09
N SER A 224 54.50 -17.58 10.50
CA SER A 224 55.48 -16.52 10.32
C SER A 224 54.94 -15.28 9.59
N GLY A 225 54.06 -15.45 8.60
CA GLY A 225 53.41 -14.36 7.89
C GLY A 225 52.41 -13.58 8.76
N VAL A 226 51.75 -14.23 9.75
CA VAL A 226 50.88 -13.56 10.73
C VAL A 226 51.73 -12.75 11.70
N ARG A 227 52.84 -13.34 12.18
CA ARG A 227 53.76 -12.66 13.08
C ARG A 227 54.36 -11.40 12.46
N GLN A 228 54.79 -11.47 11.17
CA GLN A 228 55.30 -10.32 10.46
C GLN A 228 54.29 -9.18 10.38
N LYS A 229 53.02 -9.49 10.07
CA LYS A 229 51.93 -8.49 10.01
C LYS A 229 51.69 -7.85 11.37
N LEU A 230 51.59 -8.61 12.42
CA LEU A 230 51.43 -8.11 13.78
C LEU A 230 52.57 -7.19 14.20
N THR A 231 53.83 -7.58 13.87
CA THR A 231 55.00 -6.76 14.17
C THR A 231 54.95 -5.42 13.41
N ALA A 232 54.60 -5.46 12.10
CA ALA A 232 54.59 -4.29 11.25
C ALA A 232 53.52 -3.24 11.65
N ASP A 233 52.34 -3.69 12.09
CA ASP A 233 51.20 -2.81 12.36
C ASP A 233 50.83 -2.76 13.85
N LYS A 234 51.80 -2.98 14.77
CA LYS A 234 51.57 -2.93 16.24
C LYS A 234 50.86 -1.64 16.64
N ASP A 235 51.37 -0.49 16.18
CA ASP A 235 50.79 0.83 16.56
C ASP A 235 49.35 1.02 16.01
N MET A 236 49.07 0.45 14.79
CA MET A 236 47.71 0.46 14.22
C MET A 236 46.76 -0.43 15.00
N ALA A 237 47.21 -1.55 15.53
CA ALA A 237 46.38 -2.38 16.42
C ALA A 237 45.97 -1.63 17.68
N TYR A 238 46.92 -0.97 18.37
CA TYR A 238 46.61 -0.17 19.57
C TYR A 238 45.79 1.10 19.26
N LEU A 239 46.02 1.75 18.12
CA LEU A 239 45.15 2.84 17.67
C LEU A 239 43.73 2.31 17.46
N SER A 240 43.59 1.18 16.77
CA SER A 240 42.30 0.54 16.49
C SER A 240 41.60 0.09 17.76
N TYR A 241 42.34 -0.41 18.75
CA TYR A 241 41.81 -0.69 20.09
C TYR A 241 41.18 0.54 20.73
N LYS A 242 41.92 1.66 20.78
CA LYS A 242 41.43 2.93 21.31
C LYS A 242 40.21 3.48 20.58
N LEU A 243 40.20 3.39 19.24
CA LEU A 243 39.07 3.83 18.41
C LEU A 243 37.83 2.96 18.58
N GLY A 244 38.00 1.64 18.78
CA GLY A 244 36.92 0.68 18.98
C GLY A 244 36.40 0.58 20.41
N THR A 245 37.13 1.13 21.40
CA THR A 245 36.68 1.15 22.79
C THR A 245 35.62 2.21 23.00
N ILE A 246 34.51 1.81 23.60
CA ILE A 246 33.44 2.73 24.04
C ILE A 246 33.86 3.40 25.35
N ASP A 247 33.73 4.73 25.40
CA ASP A 247 34.00 5.50 26.60
C ASP A 247 32.86 5.30 27.62
N LEU A 248 33.22 5.04 28.89
CA LEU A 248 32.27 4.74 29.96
C LEU A 248 32.06 5.94 30.92
N ASP A 249 32.74 7.05 30.68
CA ASP A 249 32.78 8.21 31.55
C ASP A 249 32.42 9.53 30.81
N ALA A 250 31.55 9.45 29.80
CA ALA A 250 31.03 10.64 29.13
C ALA A 250 30.26 11.52 30.12
N PRO A 251 30.46 12.86 30.09
CA PRO A 251 29.90 13.77 31.12
C PRO A 251 28.39 13.99 30.90
N VAL A 252 27.59 12.95 31.13
CA VAL A 252 26.12 12.93 31.11
C VAL A 252 25.60 12.57 32.51
N ASP A 253 24.34 12.89 32.78
CA ASP A 253 23.71 12.49 34.02
C ASP A 253 23.49 10.96 34.02
N THR A 254 23.83 10.30 35.10
CA THR A 254 23.71 8.85 35.28
C THR A 254 22.64 8.45 36.28
N ASN A 255 21.90 9.41 36.85
CA ASN A 255 20.82 9.11 37.79
C ASN A 255 19.62 8.54 37.07
N LEU A 256 19.25 7.29 37.33
CA LEU A 256 18.15 6.59 36.64
C LEU A 256 16.80 7.28 36.81
N ALA A 257 16.60 8.03 37.91
CA ALA A 257 15.35 8.76 38.13
C ALA A 257 15.08 9.84 37.07
N ASP A 258 16.14 10.38 36.45
CA ASP A 258 16.01 11.40 35.41
C ASP A 258 15.53 10.83 34.06
N TYR A 259 15.60 9.49 33.91
CA TYR A 259 15.18 8.76 32.72
C TYR A 259 13.81 8.09 32.85
N VAL A 260 13.14 8.25 34.01
CA VAL A 260 11.74 7.82 34.15
C VAL A 260 10.89 8.63 33.17
N LYS A 261 10.06 7.93 32.40
CA LYS A 261 9.20 8.54 31.39
C LYS A 261 8.26 9.56 32.02
N LYS A 262 8.34 10.80 31.58
CA LYS A 262 7.46 11.87 32.02
C LYS A 262 6.04 11.70 31.46
N ALA A 263 5.06 12.36 32.10
CA ALA A 263 3.74 12.46 31.56
C ALA A 263 3.82 13.07 30.13
N PRO A 264 3.18 12.46 29.13
CA PRO A 264 3.22 12.99 27.77
C PRO A 264 2.50 14.33 27.64
N ASP A 265 3.01 15.21 26.81
CA ASP A 265 2.20 16.30 26.26
C ASP A 265 1.26 15.68 25.20
N VAL A 266 0.08 15.28 25.68
CA VAL A 266 -0.89 14.56 24.87
C VAL A 266 -1.31 15.37 23.64
N GLN A 267 -1.38 16.69 23.78
CA GLN A 267 -1.76 17.62 22.73
C GLN A 267 -0.73 17.67 21.62
N GLU A 268 0.52 17.91 21.97
CA GLU A 268 1.62 18.00 21.00
C GLU A 268 1.88 16.65 20.35
N ALA A 269 1.91 15.55 21.12
CA ALA A 269 2.06 14.20 20.62
C ALA A 269 0.95 13.81 19.63
N THR A 270 -0.32 14.12 19.97
CA THR A 270 -1.46 13.86 19.07
C THR A 270 -1.34 14.67 17.78
N SER A 271 -1.02 15.97 17.89
CA SER A 271 -0.86 16.84 16.72
C SER A 271 0.23 16.34 15.78
N LEU A 272 1.39 15.94 16.31
CA LEU A 272 2.49 15.38 15.53
C LEU A 272 2.09 14.06 14.85
N LEU A 273 1.51 13.12 15.60
CA LEU A 273 1.07 11.81 15.07
C LEU A 273 0.00 11.95 13.98
N VAL A 274 -0.97 12.84 14.15
CA VAL A 274 -1.99 13.15 13.14
C VAL A 274 -1.34 13.78 11.91
N SER A 275 -0.43 14.75 12.09
CA SER A 275 0.29 15.40 10.99
C SER A 275 1.16 14.43 10.17
N LEU A 276 1.63 13.34 10.82
CA LEU A 276 2.39 12.25 10.21
C LEU A 276 1.51 11.10 9.69
N GLU A 277 0.20 11.20 9.82
CA GLU A 277 -0.77 10.15 9.45
C GLU A 277 -0.52 8.80 10.17
N MET A 278 -0.03 8.86 11.42
CA MET A 278 0.35 7.69 12.25
C MET A 278 -0.77 7.25 13.20
N PHE A 279 -1.98 7.10 12.70
CA PHE A 279 -3.18 6.81 13.49
C PHE A 279 -3.09 5.50 14.29
N LYS A 280 -2.42 4.46 13.76
CA LYS A 280 -2.18 3.20 14.48
C LYS A 280 -1.24 3.35 15.67
N ILE A 281 -0.27 4.25 15.61
CA ILE A 281 0.61 4.55 16.75
C ILE A 281 -0.19 5.33 17.81
N LEU A 282 -1.01 6.28 17.37
CA LEU A 282 -1.89 7.06 18.23
C LEU A 282 -2.89 6.15 18.98
N GLU A 283 -3.44 5.13 18.33
CA GLU A 283 -4.28 4.11 18.94
C GLU A 283 -3.52 3.27 19.99
N LYS A 284 -2.33 2.77 19.63
CA LYS A 284 -1.48 1.98 20.54
C LYS A 284 -1.06 2.74 21.79
N LEU A 285 -0.88 4.05 21.67
CA LEU A 285 -0.52 4.93 22.79
C LEU A 285 -1.73 5.37 23.62
N HIS A 286 -2.95 4.91 23.26
CA HIS A 286 -4.20 5.29 23.90
C HIS A 286 -4.43 6.81 23.98
N LEU A 287 -3.91 7.55 23.00
CA LEU A 287 -4.08 9.00 22.87
C LEU A 287 -5.36 9.35 22.11
N ASN A 288 -6.18 8.36 21.76
CA ASN A 288 -7.48 8.53 21.11
C ASN A 288 -8.47 9.20 22.10
N GLY A 289 -9.03 10.33 21.68
CA GLY A 289 -10.04 11.05 22.47
C GLY A 289 -9.57 12.35 23.15
N VAL A 290 -8.29 12.72 22.96
CA VAL A 290 -7.82 14.05 23.36
C VAL A 290 -7.68 14.94 22.15
N ALA A 291 -8.56 15.93 22.04
CA ALA A 291 -8.55 16.91 20.95
C ALA A 291 -7.26 17.74 20.97
N ALA A 292 -6.64 17.94 19.81
CA ALA A 292 -5.55 18.88 19.65
C ALA A 292 -6.08 20.33 19.85
N PRO A 293 -5.63 21.11 20.82
CA PRO A 293 -6.11 22.45 21.01
C PRO A 293 -5.34 23.47 20.17
N THR A 294 -6.04 24.25 19.42
CA THR A 294 -5.62 25.61 19.06
C THR A 294 -5.91 26.56 20.22
N GLN A 295 -5.00 27.49 20.48
CA GLN A 295 -4.94 28.47 21.57
C GLN A 295 -6.22 29.25 21.92
N PRO A 296 -6.20 30.08 22.99
CA PRO A 296 -6.87 29.73 24.24
C PRO A 296 -8.16 30.53 24.43
N LYS A 297 -9.21 29.87 24.73
CA LYS A 297 -10.24 30.25 25.69
C LYS A 297 -11.02 28.97 26.02
N GLN A 298 -10.90 28.51 27.23
CA GLN A 298 -11.86 27.58 27.81
C GLN A 298 -13.26 28.22 27.84
N GLU A 299 -13.94 28.14 26.73
CA GLU A 299 -15.39 28.06 26.78
C GLU A 299 -15.70 26.59 27.11
N LYS A 300 -16.49 26.37 28.14
CA LYS A 300 -17.04 25.06 28.50
C LYS A 300 -17.62 24.48 27.20
N ALA A 301 -17.00 23.41 26.68
CA ALA A 301 -17.56 22.70 25.55
C ALA A 301 -19.00 22.29 25.96
N GLU A 302 -20.01 22.90 25.33
CA GLU A 302 -21.39 22.50 25.54
C GLU A 302 -21.51 21.05 25.10
N LYS A 303 -21.88 20.17 26.02
CA LYS A 303 -22.21 18.80 25.71
C LYS A 303 -23.58 18.77 25.06
N LEU A 304 -23.70 18.10 23.92
CA LEU A 304 -24.98 17.94 23.26
C LEU A 304 -25.83 16.87 23.99
N PRO A 305 -27.13 17.14 24.21
CA PRO A 305 -28.04 16.12 24.71
C PRO A 305 -28.20 14.97 23.70
N VAL A 306 -28.36 13.77 24.21
CA VAL A 306 -28.56 12.55 23.39
C VAL A 306 -29.94 11.97 23.63
N TYR A 307 -30.69 11.79 22.55
CA TYR A 307 -31.99 11.12 22.54
C TYR A 307 -31.81 9.71 21.97
N THR A 308 -32.58 8.75 22.48
CA THR A 308 -32.53 7.34 22.07
C THR A 308 -33.83 6.84 21.46
N GLU A 309 -34.73 7.76 21.04
CA GLU A 309 -36.00 7.45 20.38
C GLU A 309 -36.33 8.56 19.37
N LEU A 310 -36.62 8.20 18.13
CA LEU A 310 -37.09 9.12 17.09
C LEU A 310 -38.60 9.37 17.29
N THR A 311 -38.96 10.19 18.30
CA THR A 311 -40.32 10.57 18.54
C THR A 311 -40.93 11.41 17.40
N LYS A 312 -42.26 11.54 17.36
CA LYS A 312 -42.94 12.38 16.35
C LYS A 312 -42.46 13.83 16.42
N GLU A 313 -42.24 14.38 17.62
CA GLU A 313 -41.74 15.75 17.81
C GLU A 313 -40.32 15.95 17.27
N LEU A 314 -39.40 15.01 17.54
CA LEU A 314 -38.03 15.04 17.01
C LEU A 314 -38.02 14.86 15.50
N PHE A 315 -38.90 14.00 14.96
CA PHE A 315 -39.04 13.83 13.51
C PHE A 315 -39.51 15.10 12.82
N GLU A 316 -40.52 15.79 13.40
CA GLU A 316 -41.00 17.09 12.90
C GLU A 316 -39.90 18.15 12.97
N LYS A 317 -39.06 18.14 14.00
CA LYS A 317 -37.90 19.03 14.13
C LYS A 317 -36.83 18.73 13.05
N LEU A 318 -36.50 17.45 12.83
CA LEU A 318 -35.59 17.04 11.76
C LEU A 318 -36.15 17.43 10.37
N SER A 319 -37.43 17.19 10.14
CA SER A 319 -38.12 17.52 8.87
C SER A 319 -38.25 19.02 8.61
N ALA A 320 -38.17 19.85 9.64
CA ALA A 320 -38.13 21.29 9.51
C ALA A 320 -36.71 21.82 9.20
N SER A 321 -35.69 21.00 9.33
CA SER A 321 -34.30 21.37 9.06
C SER A 321 -34.04 21.39 7.56
N THR A 322 -33.24 22.34 7.09
CA THR A 322 -32.81 22.40 5.68
C THR A 322 -31.72 21.40 5.34
N CYS A 323 -30.91 21.00 6.34
CA CYS A 323 -29.82 20.08 6.19
C CYS A 323 -29.67 19.20 7.44
N VAL A 324 -29.55 17.88 7.25
CA VAL A 324 -29.39 16.93 8.35
C VAL A 324 -28.17 16.06 8.09
N ASN A 325 -27.35 15.86 9.13
CA ASN A 325 -26.21 14.96 9.10
C ASN A 325 -26.57 13.68 9.82
N PHE A 326 -26.26 12.52 9.25
CA PHE A 326 -26.53 11.25 9.90
C PHE A 326 -25.55 10.15 9.51
N LEU A 327 -25.48 9.12 10.36
CA LEU A 327 -24.69 7.92 10.21
C LEU A 327 -25.62 6.71 10.29
N PHE A 328 -25.62 5.88 9.29
CA PHE A 328 -26.26 4.58 9.30
C PHE A 328 -25.29 3.56 9.92
N GLU A 329 -25.56 3.15 11.16
CA GLU A 329 -24.70 2.23 11.89
C GLU A 329 -24.94 0.78 11.42
N SER A 330 -26.23 0.41 11.32
CA SER A 330 -26.65 -0.92 10.93
C SER A 330 -28.12 -0.90 10.51
N LYS A 331 -28.67 -2.09 10.18
CA LYS A 331 -30.11 -2.23 9.95
C LYS A 331 -30.96 -2.05 11.24
N GLU A 332 -30.30 -1.92 12.37
CA GLU A 332 -30.94 -1.75 13.68
C GLU A 332 -30.95 -0.31 14.15
N HIS A 333 -29.87 0.44 13.84
CA HIS A 333 -29.68 1.80 14.37
C HIS A 333 -29.22 2.80 13.31
N VAL A 334 -29.78 4.01 13.42
CA VAL A 334 -29.33 5.19 12.67
C VAL A 334 -29.13 6.37 13.63
N TRP A 335 -28.03 7.10 13.45
CA TRP A 335 -27.65 8.23 14.27
C TRP A 335 -27.82 9.52 13.51
N PHE A 336 -28.49 10.49 14.10
CA PHE A 336 -28.66 11.84 13.55
C PHE A 336 -27.86 12.84 14.38
N SER A 337 -27.35 13.86 13.73
CA SER A 337 -26.67 14.97 14.38
C SER A 337 -27.20 16.30 13.88
N ASP A 338 -27.67 17.12 14.82
CA ASP A 338 -28.02 18.51 14.64
C ASP A 338 -27.04 19.39 15.45
N GLU A 339 -27.12 20.70 15.33
CA GLU A 339 -26.34 21.65 16.14
C GLU A 339 -26.68 21.59 17.63
N THR A 340 -27.86 21.07 17.98
CA THR A 340 -28.46 21.14 19.32
C THR A 340 -28.64 19.79 20.01
N PHE A 341 -28.55 18.69 19.28
CA PHE A 341 -28.71 17.35 19.86
C PHE A 341 -28.09 16.26 18.97
N VAL A 342 -27.90 15.08 19.57
CA VAL A 342 -27.64 13.81 18.88
C VAL A 342 -28.81 12.87 19.14
N LEU A 343 -29.21 12.09 18.15
CA LEU A 343 -30.32 11.14 18.26
C LEU A 343 -29.87 9.79 17.68
N CYS A 344 -30.13 8.71 18.46
CA CYS A 344 -30.05 7.34 17.97
C CYS A 344 -31.47 6.79 17.82
N ALA A 345 -31.87 6.46 16.58
CA ALA A 345 -33.16 5.87 16.31
C ALA A 345 -33.05 4.36 16.15
N ASP A 346 -34.02 3.61 16.71
CA ASP A 346 -34.12 2.15 16.61
C ASP A 346 -34.95 1.78 15.37
N LEU A 347 -34.32 1.20 14.37
CA LEU A 347 -34.98 0.76 13.12
C LEU A 347 -35.68 -0.60 13.24
N GLN A 348 -35.62 -1.28 14.39
CA GLN A 348 -36.44 -2.44 14.71
C GLN A 348 -37.83 -2.00 15.18
N ASN A 349 -37.97 -0.76 15.68
CA ASN A 349 -39.23 -0.14 15.97
C ASN A 349 -39.92 0.30 14.67
N GLU A 350 -41.04 -0.27 14.32
CA GLU A 350 -41.75 -0.02 13.05
C GLU A 350 -42.16 1.45 12.87
N ASP A 351 -42.47 2.18 13.94
CA ASP A 351 -42.83 3.60 13.88
C ASP A 351 -41.60 4.48 13.59
N GLU A 352 -40.48 4.19 14.21
CA GLU A 352 -39.19 4.91 13.95
C GLU A 352 -38.67 4.60 12.55
N LYS A 353 -38.73 3.33 12.15
CA LYS A 353 -38.40 2.89 10.80
C LYS A 353 -39.24 3.61 9.73
N ALA A 354 -40.56 3.70 9.95
CA ALA A 354 -41.47 4.39 9.03
C ALA A 354 -41.10 5.89 8.90
N ARG A 355 -40.76 6.56 10.03
CA ARG A 355 -40.30 7.96 10.03
C ARG A 355 -38.94 8.08 9.31
N PHE A 356 -38.01 7.17 9.54
CA PHE A 356 -36.73 7.19 8.85
C PHE A 356 -36.87 7.00 7.32
N LEU A 357 -37.71 6.07 6.88
CA LEU A 357 -37.99 5.85 5.47
C LEU A 357 -38.69 7.07 4.83
N ALA A 358 -39.58 7.72 5.55
CA ALA A 358 -40.20 8.98 5.10
C ALA A 358 -39.14 10.12 5.00
N PHE A 359 -38.23 10.23 5.99
CA PHE A 359 -37.10 11.14 5.95
C PHE A 359 -36.19 10.93 4.75
N LEU A 360 -35.88 9.66 4.43
CA LEU A 360 -35.03 9.34 3.27
C LEU A 360 -35.64 9.83 1.95
N GLN A 361 -36.95 9.76 1.79
CA GLN A 361 -37.68 10.13 0.58
C GLN A 361 -37.89 11.67 0.45
N ASP A 362 -37.72 12.46 1.51
CA ASP A 362 -37.93 13.89 1.45
C ASP A 362 -36.84 14.61 0.64
N GLU A 363 -37.22 15.10 -0.54
CA GLU A 363 -36.33 15.85 -1.46
C GLU A 363 -35.94 17.24 -0.93
N LYS A 364 -36.72 17.81 0.03
CA LYS A 364 -36.50 19.15 0.55
C LYS A 364 -35.36 19.22 1.55
N ILE A 365 -35.06 18.10 2.21
CA ILE A 365 -34.03 18.02 3.23
C ILE A 365 -32.69 17.58 2.58
N GLU A 366 -31.70 18.44 2.66
CA GLU A 366 -30.33 18.08 2.28
C GLU A 366 -29.78 17.08 3.27
N LYS A 367 -29.25 15.97 2.78
CA LYS A 367 -28.70 14.88 3.57
C LYS A 367 -27.20 14.76 3.40
N LYS A 368 -26.45 14.84 4.50
CA LYS A 368 -25.02 14.61 4.56
C LYS A 368 -24.77 13.37 5.40
N VAL A 369 -24.08 12.40 4.83
CA VAL A 369 -23.98 11.07 5.41
C VAL A 369 -22.52 10.65 5.58
N PHE A 370 -22.28 9.71 6.50
CA PHE A 370 -20.94 9.13 6.63
C PHE A 370 -20.62 8.19 5.46
N SER A 371 -21.54 7.30 5.09
CA SER A 371 -21.44 6.38 3.96
C SER A 371 -22.80 6.24 3.29
N SER A 372 -22.90 6.50 2.00
CA SER A 372 -24.17 6.54 1.27
C SER A 372 -24.60 5.18 0.73
N LYS A 373 -23.66 4.27 0.44
CA LYS A 373 -23.97 2.98 -0.22
C LYS A 373 -24.88 2.10 0.65
N GLU A 374 -24.61 2.00 1.95
CA GLU A 374 -25.42 1.25 2.90
C GLU A 374 -26.82 1.84 3.04
N ILE A 375 -26.94 3.16 2.95
CA ILE A 375 -28.23 3.88 2.99
C ILE A 375 -29.05 3.58 1.74
N PHE A 376 -28.42 3.63 0.56
CA PHE A 376 -29.07 3.24 -0.69
C PHE A 376 -29.49 1.77 -0.68
N ALA A 377 -28.64 0.87 -0.16
CA ALA A 377 -28.98 -0.54 -0.02
C ALA A 377 -30.23 -0.73 0.89
N TYR A 378 -30.25 -0.07 2.05
CA TYR A 378 -31.38 -0.13 2.97
C TYR A 378 -32.67 0.45 2.38
N ALA A 379 -32.57 1.59 1.67
CA ALA A 379 -33.70 2.20 0.97
C ALA A 379 -34.28 1.25 -0.11
N LEU A 380 -33.42 0.64 -0.93
CA LEU A 380 -33.81 -0.32 -1.98
C LEU A 380 -34.45 -1.58 -1.40
N GLU A 381 -33.96 -2.09 -0.24
CA GLU A 381 -34.56 -3.23 0.45
C GLU A 381 -36.00 -2.94 0.93
N ASN A 382 -36.25 -1.70 1.36
CA ASN A 382 -37.55 -1.26 1.84
C ASN A 382 -38.46 -0.64 0.74
N GLY A 383 -38.06 -0.71 -0.53
CA GLY A 383 -38.82 -0.24 -1.68
C GLY A 383 -38.97 1.28 -1.79
N VAL A 384 -38.06 2.04 -1.16
CA VAL A 384 -38.06 3.51 -1.20
C VAL A 384 -36.81 4.03 -1.89
N SER A 385 -36.83 5.32 -2.30
CA SER A 385 -35.67 5.99 -2.91
C SER A 385 -35.12 7.03 -1.92
N ALA A 386 -33.83 6.94 -1.59
CA ALA A 386 -33.17 7.97 -0.81
C ALA A 386 -32.87 9.18 -1.69
N GLN A 387 -33.37 10.35 -1.29
CA GLN A 387 -33.31 11.59 -2.08
C GLN A 387 -32.40 12.62 -1.43
N ASN A 388 -31.81 13.49 -2.28
CA ASN A 388 -31.07 14.68 -1.88
C ASN A 388 -29.89 14.40 -0.92
N ILE A 389 -29.14 13.32 -1.16
CA ILE A 389 -27.83 13.07 -0.51
C ILE A 389 -26.80 13.90 -1.26
N THR A 390 -26.22 14.92 -0.62
CA THR A 390 -25.32 15.90 -1.24
C THR A 390 -23.87 15.77 -0.79
N CYS A 391 -23.62 15.08 0.32
CA CYS A 391 -22.29 14.80 0.84
C CYS A 391 -22.22 13.38 1.41
N ASP A 392 -21.23 12.64 0.96
CA ASP A 392 -20.76 11.40 1.55
C ASP A 392 -19.35 11.65 2.10
N ILE A 393 -19.20 11.54 3.41
CA ILE A 393 -17.94 11.84 4.12
C ILE A 393 -16.84 10.86 3.72
N THR A 394 -17.16 9.58 3.60
CA THR A 394 -16.20 8.53 3.22
C THR A 394 -15.69 8.72 1.80
N LEU A 395 -16.59 8.95 0.84
CA LEU A 395 -16.24 9.20 -0.56
C LEU A 395 -15.50 10.53 -0.72
N GLY A 396 -15.92 11.58 0.02
CA GLY A 396 -15.23 12.87 0.03
C GLY A 396 -13.81 12.76 0.58
N ALA A 397 -13.60 12.03 1.67
CA ALA A 397 -12.28 11.79 2.23
C ALA A 397 -11.39 10.96 1.29
N TYR A 398 -11.96 9.98 0.60
CA TYR A 398 -11.25 9.24 -0.45
C TYR A 398 -10.79 10.14 -1.61
N LEU A 399 -11.63 11.04 -2.09
CA LEU A 399 -11.24 11.99 -3.14
C LEU A 399 -10.10 12.92 -2.69
N LEU A 400 -10.10 13.33 -1.41
CA LEU A 400 -9.03 14.15 -0.84
C LEU A 400 -7.72 13.37 -0.65
N ASN A 401 -7.78 12.07 -0.33
CA ASN A 401 -6.60 11.22 -0.15
C ASN A 401 -6.83 9.77 -0.60
N PRO A 402 -6.76 9.47 -1.91
CA PRO A 402 -7.00 8.11 -2.43
C PRO A 402 -5.92 7.09 -2.07
N SER A 403 -4.89 7.49 -1.32
CA SER A 403 -3.81 6.62 -0.84
C SER A 403 -3.96 6.22 0.61
N ALA A 404 -4.97 6.69 1.31
CA ALA A 404 -5.26 6.31 2.68
C ALA A 404 -5.59 4.81 2.78
N LYS A 405 -5.29 4.21 3.93
CA LYS A 405 -5.54 2.77 4.15
C LYS A 405 -6.97 2.47 4.52
N ASP A 406 -7.63 3.41 5.15
CA ASP A 406 -9.01 3.34 5.60
C ASP A 406 -9.62 4.74 5.72
N TYR A 407 -10.93 4.82 5.88
CA TYR A 407 -11.71 6.06 6.00
C TYR A 407 -12.67 5.96 7.19
N ASN A 408 -12.23 5.34 8.30
CA ASN A 408 -13.06 5.22 9.49
C ASN A 408 -13.35 6.59 10.14
N LEU A 409 -14.50 6.68 10.81
CA LEU A 409 -15.04 7.94 11.33
C LEU A 409 -14.10 8.59 12.35
N ASN A 410 -13.57 7.84 13.29
CA ASN A 410 -12.65 8.32 14.33
C ASN A 410 -11.39 8.97 13.72
N ARG A 411 -10.79 8.30 12.73
CA ARG A 411 -9.64 8.84 12.02
C ARG A 411 -9.97 10.15 11.32
N LEU A 412 -11.11 10.21 10.62
CA LEU A 412 -11.51 11.40 9.88
C LEU A 412 -11.82 12.58 10.83
N ILE A 413 -12.45 12.32 11.99
CA ILE A 413 -12.65 13.33 13.01
C ILE A 413 -11.29 13.87 13.49
N GLN A 414 -10.34 13.03 13.82
CA GLN A 414 -9.01 13.44 14.25
C GLN A 414 -8.27 14.25 13.17
N GLU A 415 -8.41 13.85 11.91
CA GLU A 415 -7.71 14.50 10.79
C GLU A 415 -8.32 15.87 10.44
N TYR A 416 -9.66 16.01 10.49
CA TYR A 416 -10.36 17.18 9.96
C TYR A 416 -10.97 18.09 11.03
N CYS A 417 -11.23 17.61 12.26
CA CYS A 417 -11.87 18.34 13.33
C CYS A 417 -10.86 18.64 14.46
N PRO A 418 -10.18 19.80 14.44
CA PRO A 418 -9.17 20.15 15.45
C PRO A 418 -9.77 20.39 16.85
N SER A 419 -11.06 20.67 16.94
CA SER A 419 -11.82 20.72 18.18
C SER A 419 -13.05 19.83 18.03
N THR A 420 -13.28 18.95 19.00
CA THR A 420 -14.40 18.02 19.00
C THR A 420 -15.49 18.49 19.96
N VAL A 421 -16.73 18.23 19.57
CA VAL A 421 -17.90 18.38 20.45
C VAL A 421 -18.14 17.04 21.13
N SER A 422 -18.44 17.03 22.43
CA SER A 422 -18.82 15.82 23.15
C SER A 422 -20.32 15.73 23.35
N ALA A 423 -20.85 14.51 23.42
CA ALA A 423 -22.25 14.24 23.72
C ALA A 423 -22.42 13.87 25.21
N GLU A 424 -23.61 14.11 25.76
CA GLU A 424 -23.95 13.74 27.14
C GLU A 424 -24.38 12.25 27.22
N SER A 425 -23.52 11.34 26.74
CA SER A 425 -23.83 9.91 26.74
C SER A 425 -22.54 9.08 26.71
N GLU A 426 -22.60 7.88 27.30
CA GLU A 426 -21.54 6.86 27.21
C GLU A 426 -21.72 5.94 25.99
N LEU A 427 -22.74 6.17 25.15
CA LEU A 427 -22.93 5.40 23.92
C LEU A 427 -21.75 5.63 22.95
N PRO A 428 -21.17 4.57 22.36
CA PRO A 428 -19.90 4.64 21.62
C PRO A 428 -19.87 5.68 20.48
N LEU A 429 -20.97 5.80 19.72
CA LEU A 429 -21.03 6.68 18.55
C LEU A 429 -21.60 8.08 18.84
N ALA A 430 -22.08 8.35 20.05
CA ALA A 430 -22.74 9.63 20.34
C ALA A 430 -21.82 10.84 20.14
N SER A 431 -20.60 10.79 20.68
CA SER A 431 -19.62 11.87 20.50
C SER A 431 -19.09 11.96 19.07
N ASP A 432 -18.93 10.83 18.37
CA ASP A 432 -18.51 10.82 16.97
C ASP A 432 -19.61 11.47 16.09
N CYS A 433 -20.87 11.13 16.32
CA CYS A 433 -22.02 11.73 15.63
C CYS A 433 -22.14 13.23 15.87
N ALA A 434 -21.84 13.71 17.06
CA ALA A 434 -21.85 15.15 17.35
C ALA A 434 -20.88 15.94 16.43
N ASN A 435 -19.86 15.29 15.88
CA ASN A 435 -18.87 15.90 15.00
C ASN A 435 -19.17 15.77 13.49
N LEU A 436 -20.19 15.00 13.08
CA LEU A 436 -20.47 14.73 11.66
C LEU A 436 -20.68 16.01 10.84
N ARG A 437 -21.37 17.00 11.39
CA ARG A 437 -21.63 18.26 10.70
C ARG A 437 -20.35 19.03 10.41
N THR A 438 -19.50 19.17 11.43
CA THR A 438 -18.19 19.85 11.29
C THR A 438 -17.32 19.11 10.29
N LEU A 439 -17.29 17.79 10.37
CA LEU A 439 -16.53 16.93 9.47
C LEU A 439 -17.00 17.07 8.01
N ALA A 440 -18.31 16.95 7.76
CA ALA A 440 -18.88 17.13 6.42
C ALA A 440 -18.53 18.50 5.82
N LYS A 441 -18.73 19.59 6.60
CA LYS A 441 -18.39 20.94 6.17
C LYS A 441 -16.90 21.11 5.84
N LYS A 442 -16.00 20.54 6.65
CA LYS A 442 -14.56 20.63 6.41
C LYS A 442 -14.13 19.87 5.15
N ILE A 443 -14.74 18.72 4.91
CA ILE A 443 -14.49 17.92 3.69
C ILE A 443 -15.01 18.68 2.47
N GLU A 444 -16.24 19.19 2.49
CA GLU A 444 -16.81 19.96 1.36
C GLU A 444 -15.96 21.18 1.00
N VAL A 445 -15.56 22.00 2.00
CA VAL A 445 -14.70 23.17 1.77
C VAL A 445 -13.37 22.78 1.11
N LYS A 446 -12.77 21.66 1.52
CA LYS A 446 -11.53 21.18 0.88
C LYS A 446 -11.77 20.66 -0.54
N LEU A 447 -12.87 19.93 -0.76
CA LEU A 447 -13.25 19.45 -2.09
C LEU A 447 -13.54 20.59 -3.05
N GLU A 448 -14.21 21.64 -2.58
CA GLU A 448 -14.48 22.85 -3.36
C GLU A 448 -13.15 23.54 -3.75
N GLY A 449 -12.23 23.74 -2.80
CA GLY A 449 -10.91 24.31 -3.05
C GLY A 449 -10.04 23.45 -3.99
N PHE A 450 -10.35 22.16 -4.14
CA PHE A 450 -9.67 21.25 -5.05
C PHE A 450 -10.45 20.97 -6.34
N GLU A 451 -11.58 21.66 -6.58
CA GLU A 451 -12.46 21.46 -7.74
C GLU A 451 -13.07 20.04 -7.82
N GLN A 452 -13.20 19.33 -6.69
CA GLN A 452 -13.65 17.93 -6.65
C GLN A 452 -15.07 17.77 -6.06
N LEU A 453 -15.71 18.84 -5.63
CA LEU A 453 -17.07 18.78 -5.04
C LEU A 453 -18.10 18.32 -6.07
N GLU A 454 -17.99 18.79 -7.32
CA GLU A 454 -18.82 18.36 -8.45
C GLU A 454 -18.65 16.86 -8.73
N LEU A 455 -17.41 16.37 -8.73
CA LEU A 455 -17.11 14.94 -8.88
C LEU A 455 -17.79 14.09 -7.79
N LEU A 456 -17.76 14.54 -6.54
CA LEU A 456 -18.45 13.86 -5.45
C LEU A 456 -19.96 13.79 -5.70
N ARG A 457 -20.58 14.91 -6.02
CA ARG A 457 -22.05 15.06 -6.13
C ARG A 457 -22.65 14.43 -7.37
N THR A 458 -21.95 14.50 -8.50
CA THR A 458 -22.49 14.06 -9.80
C THR A 458 -22.04 12.66 -10.23
N ILE A 459 -20.96 12.16 -9.64
CA ILE A 459 -20.41 10.84 -10.00
C ILE A 459 -20.39 9.90 -8.80
N GLU A 460 -19.67 10.23 -7.71
CA GLU A 460 -19.43 9.24 -6.67
C GLU A 460 -20.68 8.87 -5.87
N ILE A 461 -21.47 9.86 -5.44
CA ILE A 461 -22.71 9.61 -4.68
C ILE A 461 -23.78 8.90 -5.51
N PRO A 462 -24.11 9.35 -6.74
CA PRO A 462 -25.07 8.63 -7.57
C PRO A 462 -24.63 7.22 -7.92
N LEU A 463 -23.32 6.99 -8.11
CA LEU A 463 -22.77 5.67 -8.36
C LEU A 463 -23.00 4.72 -7.17
N ALA A 464 -22.96 5.22 -5.92
CA ALA A 464 -23.20 4.39 -4.74
C ALA A 464 -24.60 3.72 -4.76
N GLU A 465 -25.65 4.41 -5.27
CA GLU A 465 -26.98 3.81 -5.50
C GLU A 465 -26.92 2.68 -6.54
N VAL A 466 -26.22 2.93 -7.65
CA VAL A 466 -26.07 1.92 -8.73
C VAL A 466 -25.38 0.66 -8.18
N LEU A 467 -24.27 0.83 -7.45
CA LEU A 467 -23.52 -0.30 -6.88
C LEU A 467 -24.35 -1.06 -5.83
N ALA A 468 -25.10 -0.36 -4.97
CA ALA A 468 -26.02 -0.99 -4.04
C ALA A 468 -27.10 -1.82 -4.75
N SER A 469 -27.62 -1.32 -5.88
CA SER A 469 -28.56 -2.07 -6.72
C SER A 469 -27.93 -3.30 -7.35
N MET A 470 -26.70 -3.18 -7.89
CA MET A 470 -25.96 -4.31 -8.49
C MET A 470 -25.67 -5.41 -7.46
N GLU A 471 -25.19 -5.03 -6.25
CA GLU A 471 -24.93 -5.93 -5.16
C GLU A 471 -26.19 -6.69 -4.72
N ARG A 472 -27.34 -6.00 -4.68
CA ARG A 472 -28.62 -6.58 -4.31
C ARG A 472 -29.14 -7.57 -5.36
N VAL A 473 -29.03 -7.26 -6.65
CA VAL A 473 -29.49 -8.14 -7.74
C VAL A 473 -28.57 -9.36 -7.86
N GLY A 474 -27.25 -9.16 -7.81
CA GLY A 474 -26.27 -10.22 -7.98
C GLY A 474 -26.28 -10.82 -9.40
N VAL A 475 -25.43 -11.81 -9.62
CA VAL A 475 -25.27 -12.52 -10.90
C VAL A 475 -25.62 -13.97 -10.77
N LEU A 476 -26.55 -14.48 -11.57
CA LEU A 476 -26.95 -15.88 -11.56
C LEU A 476 -25.82 -16.77 -12.10
N VAL A 477 -25.58 -17.91 -11.43
CA VAL A 477 -24.53 -18.85 -11.84
C VAL A 477 -25.01 -20.28 -11.90
N ASP A 478 -24.45 -21.06 -12.85
CA ASP A 478 -24.64 -22.49 -12.99
C ASP A 478 -23.77 -23.24 -11.98
N LYS A 479 -24.34 -23.51 -10.80
CA LYS A 479 -23.66 -24.23 -9.72
C LYS A 479 -23.20 -25.62 -10.15
N GLU A 480 -24.05 -26.37 -10.85
CA GLU A 480 -23.77 -27.75 -11.28
C GLU A 480 -22.69 -27.77 -12.36
N GLY A 481 -22.76 -26.83 -13.32
CA GLY A 481 -21.74 -26.68 -14.34
C GLY A 481 -20.37 -26.33 -13.75
N ILE A 482 -20.31 -25.43 -12.76
CA ILE A 482 -19.06 -25.11 -12.05
C ILE A 482 -18.51 -26.35 -11.31
N GLN A 483 -19.36 -27.18 -10.69
CA GLN A 483 -18.93 -28.40 -10.02
C GLN A 483 -18.33 -29.42 -11.00
N GLN A 484 -19.02 -29.69 -12.10
CA GLN A 484 -18.54 -30.59 -13.16
C GLN A 484 -17.22 -30.10 -13.76
N PHE A 485 -17.09 -28.80 -13.97
CA PHE A 485 -15.88 -28.19 -14.46
C PHE A 485 -14.72 -28.31 -13.44
N SER A 486 -15.01 -28.12 -12.15
CA SER A 486 -14.05 -28.35 -11.07
C SER A 486 -13.54 -29.80 -11.02
N GLU A 487 -14.42 -30.77 -11.20
CA GLU A 487 -14.08 -32.20 -11.25
C GLU A 487 -13.18 -32.53 -12.46
N MET A 488 -13.52 -31.97 -13.64
CA MET A 488 -12.69 -32.12 -14.85
C MET A 488 -11.30 -31.53 -14.65
N LEU A 489 -11.19 -30.34 -14.02
CA LEU A 489 -9.92 -29.73 -13.69
C LEU A 489 -9.12 -30.58 -12.70
N THR A 490 -9.78 -31.21 -11.70
CA THR A 490 -9.13 -32.11 -10.75
C THR A 490 -8.43 -33.25 -11.47
N GLY A 491 -9.12 -33.92 -12.36
CA GLY A 491 -8.52 -35.02 -13.13
C GLY A 491 -7.29 -34.61 -13.95
N ARG A 492 -7.32 -33.40 -14.56
CA ARG A 492 -6.16 -32.88 -15.29
C ARG A 492 -5.02 -32.48 -14.37
N ILE A 493 -5.32 -31.86 -13.22
CA ILE A 493 -4.33 -31.49 -12.22
C ILE A 493 -3.62 -32.71 -11.67
N ASP A 494 -4.34 -33.78 -11.35
CA ASP A 494 -3.79 -35.02 -10.81
C ASP A 494 -2.89 -35.72 -11.86
N ALA A 495 -3.30 -35.74 -13.12
CA ALA A 495 -2.48 -36.26 -14.20
C ALA A 495 -1.18 -35.50 -14.40
N LEU A 496 -1.23 -34.16 -14.41
CA LEU A 496 -0.05 -33.31 -14.52
C LEU A 496 0.86 -33.45 -13.28
N GLN A 497 0.29 -33.58 -12.09
CA GLN A 497 1.06 -33.80 -10.87
C GLN A 497 1.86 -35.08 -10.94
N ALA A 498 1.24 -36.20 -11.37
CA ALA A 498 1.92 -37.47 -11.57
C ALA A 498 3.05 -37.35 -12.60
N GLN A 499 2.82 -36.68 -13.71
CA GLN A 499 3.81 -36.42 -14.76
C GLN A 499 5.00 -35.60 -14.25
N ILE A 500 4.71 -34.54 -13.48
CA ILE A 500 5.75 -33.69 -12.87
C ILE A 500 6.60 -34.49 -11.87
N TYR A 501 5.98 -35.37 -11.08
CA TYR A 501 6.71 -36.21 -10.13
C TYR A 501 7.58 -37.23 -10.83
N ASP A 502 7.09 -37.85 -11.90
CA ASP A 502 7.88 -38.78 -12.74
C ASP A 502 9.09 -38.06 -13.36
N LEU A 503 8.92 -36.86 -13.89
CA LEU A 503 10.00 -36.06 -14.47
C LEU A 503 11.00 -35.55 -13.40
N ALA A 504 10.52 -35.31 -12.19
CA ALA A 504 11.33 -34.86 -11.06
C ALA A 504 12.08 -36.02 -10.39
N GLY A 505 11.55 -37.26 -10.47
CA GLY A 505 12.04 -38.43 -9.79
C GLY A 505 11.66 -38.51 -8.30
N GLU A 506 10.85 -37.57 -7.81
CA GLU A 506 10.36 -37.53 -6.42
C GLU A 506 9.05 -36.77 -6.29
N GLU A 507 8.32 -37.04 -5.21
CA GLU A 507 7.14 -36.24 -4.85
C GLU A 507 7.53 -35.00 -4.04
N PHE A 508 6.95 -33.84 -4.37
CA PHE A 508 7.18 -32.58 -3.68
C PHE A 508 5.99 -31.64 -3.81
N ASN A 509 5.92 -30.59 -3.00
CA ASN A 509 4.87 -29.59 -3.13
C ASN A 509 5.17 -28.60 -4.27
N ILE A 510 4.53 -28.80 -5.44
CA ILE A 510 4.68 -27.99 -6.65
C ILE A 510 4.31 -26.52 -6.39
N ASN A 511 3.40 -26.26 -5.44
CA ASN A 511 2.98 -24.91 -5.06
C ASN A 511 3.96 -24.23 -4.07
N SER A 512 4.95 -24.96 -3.54
CA SER A 512 5.98 -24.39 -2.69
C SER A 512 7.15 -23.82 -3.52
N PRO A 513 7.33 -22.49 -3.62
CA PRO A 513 8.43 -21.91 -4.38
C PRO A 513 9.80 -22.40 -3.94
N LYS A 514 9.95 -22.74 -2.65
CA LYS A 514 11.20 -23.24 -2.07
C LYS A 514 11.52 -24.66 -2.55
N GLN A 515 10.56 -25.59 -2.42
CA GLN A 515 10.74 -26.97 -2.87
C GLN A 515 10.93 -27.06 -4.38
N LEU A 516 10.06 -26.37 -5.13
CA LEU A 516 10.17 -26.29 -6.57
C LEU A 516 11.52 -25.71 -7.04
N GLY A 517 12.05 -24.70 -6.33
CA GLY A 517 13.36 -24.12 -6.65
C GLY A 517 14.51 -25.13 -6.43
N VAL A 518 14.44 -25.97 -5.40
CA VAL A 518 15.41 -27.05 -5.16
C VAL A 518 15.34 -28.11 -6.27
N VAL A 519 14.12 -28.59 -6.58
CA VAL A 519 13.94 -29.62 -7.62
C VAL A 519 14.45 -29.12 -8.98
N LEU A 520 14.02 -27.96 -9.43
CA LEU A 520 14.38 -27.45 -10.76
C LEU A 520 15.86 -27.09 -10.89
N PHE A 521 16.42 -26.37 -9.91
CA PHE A 521 17.72 -25.73 -10.07
C PHE A 521 18.87 -26.45 -9.37
N GLU A 522 18.60 -27.30 -8.35
CA GLU A 522 19.64 -28.04 -7.65
C GLU A 522 19.69 -29.50 -8.09
N GLN A 523 18.55 -30.18 -8.20
CA GLN A 523 18.47 -31.58 -8.58
C GLN A 523 18.53 -31.78 -10.11
N LEU A 524 17.58 -31.15 -10.83
CA LEU A 524 17.52 -31.24 -12.29
C LEU A 524 18.53 -30.30 -13.00
N LYS A 525 19.22 -29.42 -12.23
CA LYS A 525 20.30 -28.52 -12.71
C LYS A 525 19.89 -27.62 -13.87
N LEU A 526 18.64 -27.18 -13.93
CA LEU A 526 18.19 -26.22 -14.92
C LEU A 526 18.93 -24.87 -14.74
N PRO A 527 19.13 -24.08 -15.82
CA PRO A 527 19.83 -22.80 -15.72
C PRO A 527 19.05 -21.79 -14.86
N ALA A 528 19.62 -21.39 -13.71
CA ALA A 528 19.02 -20.45 -12.78
C ALA A 528 19.30 -19.01 -13.21
N LYS A 529 18.32 -18.31 -13.80
CA LYS A 529 18.46 -16.91 -14.26
C LYS A 529 18.39 -15.89 -13.11
N LYS A 530 17.78 -16.20 -11.96
CA LYS A 530 17.58 -15.24 -10.86
C LYS A 530 17.56 -15.92 -9.49
N LYS A 531 18.46 -15.51 -8.59
CA LYS A 531 18.42 -15.88 -7.17
C LYS A 531 17.76 -14.75 -6.37
N THR A 532 16.93 -15.12 -5.42
CA THR A 532 16.35 -14.21 -4.41
C THR A 532 17.12 -14.35 -3.08
N LYS A 533 16.87 -13.49 -2.12
CA LYS A 533 17.45 -13.60 -0.76
C LYS A 533 17.09 -14.93 -0.05
N THR A 534 16.00 -15.58 -0.48
CA THR A 534 15.43 -16.79 0.13
C THR A 534 15.58 -18.05 -0.72
N GLY A 535 16.29 -17.99 -1.85
CA GLY A 535 16.50 -19.11 -2.76
C GLY A 535 16.30 -18.75 -4.24
N TYR A 536 15.94 -19.72 -5.05
CA TYR A 536 15.69 -19.51 -6.49
C TYR A 536 14.30 -18.90 -6.74
N SER A 537 14.23 -17.99 -7.71
CA SER A 537 12.93 -17.46 -8.14
C SER A 537 12.23 -18.48 -9.05
N THR A 538 11.01 -18.84 -8.72
CA THR A 538 10.13 -19.71 -9.52
C THR A 538 8.86 -18.96 -9.98
N ASN A 539 8.96 -17.62 -10.17
CA ASN A 539 7.86 -16.84 -10.71
C ASN A 539 7.61 -17.18 -12.20
N ALA A 540 6.43 -16.82 -12.69
CA ALA A 540 6.01 -17.14 -14.06
C ALA A 540 7.03 -16.65 -15.10
N GLU A 541 7.56 -15.42 -14.99
CA GLU A 541 8.55 -14.87 -15.91
C GLU A 541 9.82 -15.73 -16.04
N VAL A 542 10.29 -16.28 -14.90
CA VAL A 542 11.48 -17.16 -14.89
C VAL A 542 11.16 -18.51 -15.53
N LEU A 543 10.00 -19.09 -15.21
CA LEU A 543 9.60 -20.39 -15.74
C LEU A 543 9.24 -20.31 -17.23
N GLU A 544 8.52 -19.31 -17.68
CA GLU A 544 8.20 -19.06 -19.10
C GLU A 544 9.47 -19.00 -19.96
N GLY A 545 10.54 -18.38 -19.43
CA GLY A 545 11.82 -18.34 -20.10
C GLY A 545 12.55 -19.70 -20.24
N LEU A 546 12.06 -20.75 -19.58
CA LEU A 546 12.59 -22.12 -19.64
C LEU A 546 11.61 -23.12 -20.29
N ALA A 547 10.35 -22.73 -20.43
CA ALA A 547 9.28 -23.61 -20.89
C ALA A 547 9.48 -24.17 -22.31
N SER A 548 10.18 -23.44 -23.20
CA SER A 548 10.47 -23.92 -24.56
C SER A 548 11.47 -25.10 -24.59
N GLU A 549 12.34 -25.20 -23.57
CA GLU A 549 13.42 -26.19 -23.53
C GLU A 549 13.13 -27.37 -22.60
N TYR A 550 12.29 -27.15 -21.54
CA TYR A 550 12.09 -28.14 -20.49
C TYR A 550 10.61 -28.49 -20.31
N GLU A 551 10.28 -29.78 -20.53
CA GLU A 551 8.92 -30.33 -20.44
C GLU A 551 8.35 -30.14 -19.03
N ILE A 552 9.09 -30.49 -17.99
CA ILE A 552 8.66 -30.34 -16.61
C ILE A 552 8.24 -28.88 -16.29
N VAL A 553 8.88 -27.88 -16.91
CA VAL A 553 8.55 -26.46 -16.66
C VAL A 553 7.24 -26.10 -17.35
N ARG A 554 6.96 -26.64 -18.55
CA ARG A 554 5.64 -26.46 -19.19
C ARG A 554 4.52 -27.04 -18.35
N ASP A 555 4.72 -28.27 -17.86
CA ASP A 555 3.73 -28.96 -17.04
C ASP A 555 3.47 -28.25 -15.71
N ILE A 556 4.53 -27.70 -15.08
CA ILE A 556 4.40 -26.88 -13.85
C ILE A 556 3.62 -25.58 -14.12
N LEU A 557 3.85 -24.91 -15.24
CA LEU A 557 3.10 -23.69 -15.62
C LEU A 557 1.62 -24.03 -15.88
N GLU A 558 1.34 -25.12 -16.57
CA GLU A 558 -0.02 -25.60 -16.81
C GLU A 558 -0.69 -26.01 -15.47
N TYR A 559 -0.02 -26.83 -14.67
CA TYR A 559 -0.48 -27.20 -13.32
C TYR A 559 -0.87 -26.00 -12.48
N ARG A 560 -0.01 -25.02 -12.37
CA ARG A 560 -0.29 -23.80 -11.60
C ARG A 560 -1.47 -23.02 -12.15
N THR A 561 -1.62 -22.97 -13.47
CA THR A 561 -2.75 -22.31 -14.13
C THR A 561 -4.06 -23.02 -13.80
N LEU A 562 -4.11 -24.35 -13.94
CA LEU A 562 -5.31 -25.13 -13.64
C LEU A 562 -5.64 -25.14 -12.13
N ALA A 563 -4.64 -25.29 -11.29
CA ALA A 563 -4.80 -25.24 -9.83
C ALA A 563 -5.37 -23.89 -9.36
N LYS A 564 -4.90 -22.78 -9.93
CA LYS A 564 -5.45 -21.46 -9.65
C LYS A 564 -6.88 -21.31 -10.17
N LEU A 565 -7.15 -21.79 -11.39
CA LEU A 565 -8.49 -21.74 -11.98
C LEU A 565 -9.49 -22.51 -11.09
N LYS A 566 -9.13 -23.73 -10.69
CA LYS A 566 -9.94 -24.55 -9.78
C LYS A 566 -10.14 -23.89 -8.42
N SER A 567 -9.06 -23.59 -7.72
CA SER A 567 -9.15 -23.12 -6.32
C SER A 567 -9.82 -21.77 -6.17
N THR A 568 -9.52 -20.82 -7.08
CA THR A 568 -10.00 -19.44 -6.99
C THR A 568 -11.38 -19.28 -7.63
N TYR A 569 -11.57 -19.84 -8.83
CA TYR A 569 -12.76 -19.56 -9.65
C TYR A 569 -13.82 -20.67 -9.59
N CYS A 570 -13.45 -21.94 -9.35
CA CYS A 570 -14.46 -22.97 -9.11
C CYS A 570 -14.81 -23.06 -7.60
N ASP A 571 -13.85 -23.53 -6.79
CA ASP A 571 -14.08 -23.77 -5.37
C ASP A 571 -14.37 -22.47 -4.59
N GLY A 572 -13.80 -21.35 -5.03
CA GLY A 572 -14.04 -20.02 -4.46
C GLY A 572 -15.46 -19.53 -4.74
N LEU A 573 -15.95 -19.62 -5.99
CA LEU A 573 -17.29 -19.20 -6.36
C LEU A 573 -18.37 -20.07 -5.71
N LEU A 574 -18.21 -21.41 -5.71
CA LEU A 574 -19.16 -22.33 -5.11
C LEU A 574 -19.47 -22.03 -3.63
N LYS A 575 -18.53 -21.43 -2.90
CA LYS A 575 -18.70 -21.09 -1.47
C LYS A 575 -19.56 -19.85 -1.23
N VAL A 576 -19.69 -18.99 -2.22
CA VAL A 576 -20.33 -17.67 -2.10
C VAL A 576 -21.63 -17.55 -2.88
N ILE A 577 -22.12 -18.66 -3.47
CA ILE A 577 -23.42 -18.70 -4.13
C ILE A 577 -24.53 -18.57 -3.07
N GLY A 578 -25.37 -17.56 -3.22
CA GLY A 578 -26.52 -17.32 -2.36
C GLY A 578 -27.60 -18.40 -2.48
N LYS A 579 -28.59 -18.37 -1.60
CA LYS A 579 -29.76 -19.28 -1.63
C LYS A 579 -30.62 -19.12 -2.88
N ASP A 580 -30.54 -17.97 -3.53
CA ASP A 580 -31.21 -17.62 -4.77
C ASP A 580 -30.43 -18.06 -6.02
N GLY A 581 -29.26 -18.72 -5.86
CA GLY A 581 -28.41 -19.17 -6.94
C GLY A 581 -27.52 -18.06 -7.52
N ARG A 582 -27.51 -16.88 -6.90
CA ARG A 582 -26.73 -15.72 -7.37
C ARG A 582 -25.50 -15.48 -6.51
N ILE A 583 -24.53 -14.82 -7.10
CA ILE A 583 -23.34 -14.29 -6.43
C ILE A 583 -23.53 -12.79 -6.23
N HIS A 584 -23.47 -12.34 -4.98
CA HIS A 584 -23.58 -10.95 -4.59
C HIS A 584 -22.18 -10.43 -4.22
N SER A 585 -21.44 -9.98 -5.24
CA SER A 585 -20.10 -9.43 -5.04
C SER A 585 -20.18 -8.00 -4.47
N SER A 586 -19.23 -7.63 -3.62
CA SER A 586 -19.11 -6.25 -3.11
C SER A 586 -18.31 -5.39 -4.09
N PHE A 587 -18.85 -4.22 -4.46
CA PHE A 587 -18.19 -3.24 -5.33
C PHE A 587 -17.73 -2.04 -4.50
N ASN A 588 -16.41 -1.78 -4.50
CA ASN A 588 -15.80 -0.76 -3.65
C ASN A 588 -15.29 0.42 -4.48
N GLN A 589 -15.68 1.65 -4.05
CA GLN A 589 -15.27 2.90 -4.70
C GLN A 589 -13.95 3.45 -4.13
N THR A 590 -13.54 3.05 -2.94
CA THR A 590 -12.46 3.70 -2.17
C THR A 590 -11.12 2.93 -2.15
N GLU A 591 -11.02 1.79 -2.82
CA GLU A 591 -9.81 0.95 -2.74
C GLU A 591 -8.74 1.28 -3.77
N THR A 592 -9.13 1.78 -4.94
CA THR A 592 -8.16 2.04 -6.00
C THR A 592 -7.70 3.49 -6.01
N ARG A 593 -6.43 3.72 -6.33
CA ARG A 593 -5.88 5.08 -6.43
C ARG A 593 -6.21 5.79 -7.74
N THR A 594 -6.81 5.09 -8.71
CA THR A 594 -7.13 5.62 -10.04
C THR A 594 -8.59 5.99 -10.20
N GLY A 595 -9.44 5.70 -9.22
CA GLY A 595 -10.89 5.87 -9.32
C GLY A 595 -11.62 4.67 -9.90
N ARG A 596 -10.93 3.60 -10.31
CA ARG A 596 -11.58 2.35 -10.73
C ARG A 596 -12.35 1.73 -9.57
N ILE A 597 -13.46 1.08 -9.89
CA ILE A 597 -14.20 0.24 -8.95
C ILE A 597 -13.41 -1.06 -8.74
N SER A 598 -13.34 -1.57 -7.53
CA SER A 598 -12.86 -2.92 -7.24
C SER A 598 -14.02 -3.84 -6.86
N SER A 599 -13.87 -5.14 -7.15
CA SER A 599 -14.84 -6.17 -6.78
C SER A 599 -14.17 -7.13 -5.80
N THR A 600 -14.87 -7.44 -4.71
CA THR A 600 -14.40 -8.35 -3.64
C THR A 600 -15.53 -9.28 -3.22
N GLU A 601 -15.17 -10.41 -2.65
CA GLU A 601 -16.06 -11.39 -2.06
C GLU A 601 -17.20 -11.92 -2.96
N PRO A 602 -16.90 -12.41 -4.19
CA PRO A 602 -15.60 -12.64 -4.83
C PRO A 602 -15.20 -11.53 -5.80
N ASN A 603 -13.92 -11.50 -6.23
CA ASN A 603 -13.49 -10.59 -7.28
C ASN A 603 -13.89 -11.13 -8.66
N LEU A 604 -15.02 -10.65 -9.20
CA LEU A 604 -15.53 -11.03 -10.53
C LEU A 604 -14.79 -10.36 -11.69
N GLN A 605 -14.05 -9.26 -11.42
CA GLN A 605 -13.30 -8.54 -12.44
C GLN A 605 -12.02 -9.26 -12.89
N ASN A 606 -11.57 -10.27 -12.13
CA ASN A 606 -10.35 -11.02 -12.40
C ASN A 606 -10.57 -12.40 -13.06
N ILE A 607 -11.78 -12.71 -13.53
CA ILE A 607 -12.07 -13.95 -14.26
C ILE A 607 -11.21 -13.97 -15.54
N PRO A 608 -10.39 -15.03 -15.76
CA PRO A 608 -9.42 -15.05 -16.85
C PRO A 608 -10.09 -14.98 -18.22
N VAL A 609 -9.55 -14.13 -19.12
CA VAL A 609 -10.09 -13.94 -20.48
C VAL A 609 -9.12 -14.33 -21.59
N ARG A 610 -7.82 -14.49 -21.27
CA ARG A 610 -6.79 -14.74 -22.28
C ARG A 610 -6.64 -16.22 -22.66
N GLN A 611 -6.91 -17.11 -21.72
CA GLN A 611 -6.80 -18.56 -21.92
C GLN A 611 -8.19 -19.15 -22.21
N GLU A 612 -8.24 -20.16 -23.05
CA GLU A 612 -9.49 -20.81 -23.47
C GLU A 612 -10.30 -21.33 -22.27
N LEU A 613 -9.67 -22.11 -21.38
CA LEU A 613 -10.33 -22.59 -20.15
C LEU A 613 -10.78 -21.47 -19.21
N GLY A 614 -10.10 -20.32 -19.20
CA GLY A 614 -10.53 -19.16 -18.45
C GLY A 614 -11.80 -18.52 -19.04
N ARG A 615 -11.90 -18.49 -20.39
CA ARG A 615 -13.10 -18.03 -21.08
C ARG A 615 -14.29 -18.95 -20.85
N GLU A 616 -14.06 -20.28 -20.76
CA GLU A 616 -15.10 -21.27 -20.41
C GLU A 616 -15.83 -20.94 -19.10
N MET A 617 -15.13 -20.35 -18.12
CA MET A 617 -15.75 -19.90 -16.87
C MET A 617 -16.93 -18.94 -17.08
N ARG A 618 -16.91 -18.13 -18.12
CA ARG A 618 -17.99 -17.19 -18.43
C ARG A 618 -19.29 -17.89 -18.88
N LYS A 619 -19.23 -19.17 -19.28
CA LYS A 619 -20.42 -19.97 -19.62
C LYS A 619 -21.29 -20.28 -18.41
N PHE A 620 -20.70 -20.23 -17.19
CA PHE A 620 -21.41 -20.49 -15.95
C PHE A 620 -22.11 -19.27 -15.35
N PHE A 621 -21.96 -18.10 -15.96
CA PHE A 621 -22.68 -16.88 -15.57
C PHE A 621 -23.88 -16.75 -16.51
N LEU A 622 -25.07 -16.90 -15.97
CA LEU A 622 -26.32 -17.09 -16.72
C LEU A 622 -27.24 -15.87 -16.59
N ALA A 623 -28.10 -15.71 -17.57
CA ALA A 623 -29.34 -14.95 -17.38
C ALA A 623 -30.38 -15.80 -16.63
N GLY A 624 -31.26 -15.15 -15.86
CA GLY A 624 -32.43 -15.82 -15.27
C GLY A 624 -33.39 -16.40 -16.33
N GLU A 625 -34.29 -17.25 -15.89
CA GLU A 625 -35.31 -17.84 -16.79
C GLU A 625 -36.15 -16.74 -17.46
N GLY A 626 -36.25 -16.78 -18.79
CA GLY A 626 -36.93 -15.76 -19.58
C GLY A 626 -36.14 -14.46 -19.79
N ASN A 627 -34.89 -14.41 -19.32
CA ASN A 627 -34.00 -13.28 -19.48
C ASN A 627 -32.84 -13.59 -20.42
N LEU A 628 -32.17 -12.54 -20.86
CA LEU A 628 -30.90 -12.55 -21.58
C LEU A 628 -29.90 -11.60 -20.93
N LEU A 629 -28.61 -11.84 -21.13
CA LEU A 629 -27.56 -10.92 -20.82
C LEU A 629 -27.25 -10.02 -21.99
N VAL A 630 -27.09 -8.74 -21.71
CA VAL A 630 -26.58 -7.72 -22.63
C VAL A 630 -25.21 -7.32 -22.12
N ASP A 631 -24.17 -7.58 -22.91
CA ASP A 631 -22.79 -7.17 -22.65
C ASP A 631 -22.41 -6.05 -23.61
N ALA A 632 -22.05 -4.90 -23.07
CA ALA A 632 -21.60 -3.76 -23.86
C ALA A 632 -20.20 -3.34 -23.40
N ASP A 633 -19.26 -3.23 -24.35
CA ASP A 633 -17.85 -2.96 -24.11
C ASP A 633 -17.41 -1.70 -24.86
N TYR A 634 -16.59 -0.86 -24.19
CA TYR A 634 -15.99 0.28 -24.88
C TYR A 634 -14.89 -0.13 -25.85
N SER A 635 -14.96 0.34 -27.06
CA SER A 635 -13.88 0.17 -28.03
C SER A 635 -12.73 1.12 -27.70
N GLN A 636 -11.67 0.60 -27.07
CA GLN A 636 -10.37 1.26 -26.84
C GLN A 636 -10.47 2.61 -26.10
N ILE A 637 -11.23 2.66 -25.01
CA ILE A 637 -11.52 3.89 -24.28
C ILE A 637 -10.26 4.65 -23.86
N GLU A 638 -9.22 3.96 -23.35
CA GLU A 638 -8.00 4.61 -22.88
C GLU A 638 -7.23 5.32 -24.01
N LEU A 639 -7.22 4.74 -25.22
CA LEU A 639 -6.60 5.38 -26.40
C LEU A 639 -7.42 6.57 -26.89
N ARG A 640 -8.76 6.50 -26.84
CA ARG A 640 -9.65 7.61 -27.16
C ARG A 640 -9.49 8.77 -26.18
N VAL A 641 -9.38 8.46 -24.87
CA VAL A 641 -9.07 9.44 -23.82
C VAL A 641 -7.69 10.05 -24.02
N LEU A 642 -6.68 9.25 -24.37
CA LEU A 642 -5.33 9.76 -24.68
C LEU A 642 -5.38 10.73 -25.86
N ALA A 643 -6.05 10.38 -26.94
CA ALA A 643 -6.18 11.23 -28.14
C ALA A 643 -6.82 12.59 -27.80
N ASP A 644 -7.86 12.59 -26.97
CA ASP A 644 -8.57 13.80 -26.53
C ASP A 644 -7.71 14.68 -25.62
N ILE A 645 -7.10 14.10 -24.57
CA ILE A 645 -6.26 14.82 -23.58
C ILE A 645 -4.98 15.37 -24.23
N ALA A 646 -4.36 14.59 -25.13
CA ALA A 646 -3.17 14.97 -25.84
C ALA A 646 -3.44 15.96 -26.99
N ASP A 647 -4.70 16.20 -27.33
CA ASP A 647 -5.13 16.98 -28.51
C ASP A 647 -4.42 16.53 -29.80
N ASP A 648 -4.22 15.20 -29.95
CA ASP A 648 -3.51 14.64 -31.09
C ASP A 648 -4.45 14.49 -32.28
N LYS A 649 -4.28 15.41 -33.25
CA LYS A 649 -5.17 15.49 -34.40
C LYS A 649 -5.20 14.21 -35.23
N ALA A 650 -4.06 13.53 -35.42
CA ALA A 650 -3.98 12.32 -36.20
C ALA A 650 -4.77 11.17 -35.54
N MET A 651 -4.66 11.03 -34.21
CA MET A 651 -5.47 10.05 -33.48
C MET A 651 -6.96 10.41 -33.46
N ILE A 652 -7.29 11.69 -33.24
CA ILE A 652 -8.68 12.18 -33.22
C ILE A 652 -9.36 11.91 -34.57
N ASP A 653 -8.73 12.28 -35.65
CA ASP A 653 -9.25 12.09 -37.00
C ASP A 653 -9.43 10.58 -37.31
N ALA A 654 -8.47 9.73 -36.94
CA ALA A 654 -8.53 8.30 -37.11
C ALA A 654 -9.72 7.67 -36.37
N PHE A 655 -9.90 8.00 -35.10
CA PHE A 655 -11.02 7.49 -34.30
C PHE A 655 -12.38 7.99 -34.78
N ASN A 656 -12.49 9.26 -35.20
CA ASN A 656 -13.74 9.82 -35.70
C ASN A 656 -14.11 9.31 -37.09
N ALA A 657 -13.14 8.78 -37.84
CA ALA A 657 -13.34 8.06 -39.09
C ALA A 657 -13.60 6.55 -38.91
N ASP A 658 -13.74 6.06 -37.67
CA ASP A 658 -13.87 4.63 -37.32
C ASP A 658 -12.75 3.74 -37.90
N ALA A 659 -11.55 4.31 -38.07
CA ALA A 659 -10.39 3.58 -38.59
C ALA A 659 -9.75 2.69 -37.51
N ASP A 660 -9.19 1.56 -37.90
CA ASP A 660 -8.46 0.68 -37.00
C ASP A 660 -7.10 1.31 -36.61
N ILE A 661 -7.07 1.94 -35.44
CA ILE A 661 -5.89 2.63 -34.93
C ILE A 661 -4.66 1.71 -34.79
N HIS A 662 -4.85 0.40 -34.56
CA HIS A 662 -3.73 -0.53 -34.48
C HIS A 662 -3.14 -0.83 -35.85
N THR A 663 -3.98 -0.89 -36.88
CA THR A 663 -3.52 -1.02 -38.28
C THR A 663 -2.84 0.25 -38.75
N ILE A 664 -3.38 1.43 -38.41
CA ILE A 664 -2.73 2.72 -38.73
C ILE A 664 -1.37 2.79 -38.05
N THR A 665 -1.31 2.51 -36.74
CA THR A 665 -0.05 2.51 -36.00
C THR A 665 0.95 1.51 -36.61
N ALA A 666 0.51 0.30 -37.01
CA ALA A 666 1.36 -0.67 -37.65
C ALA A 666 1.91 -0.16 -39.00
N SER A 667 1.05 0.44 -39.84
CA SER A 667 1.43 1.08 -41.08
C SER A 667 2.55 2.11 -40.89
N GLN A 668 2.43 2.97 -39.86
CA GLN A 668 3.38 4.00 -39.59
C GLN A 668 4.70 3.44 -38.98
N VAL A 669 4.60 2.57 -37.99
CA VAL A 669 5.77 2.00 -37.30
C VAL A 669 6.59 1.06 -38.19
N PHE A 670 5.94 0.32 -39.10
CA PHE A 670 6.60 -0.61 -40.03
C PHE A 670 6.85 0.01 -41.42
N HIS A 671 6.42 1.26 -41.65
CA HIS A 671 6.55 1.98 -42.91
C HIS A 671 5.94 1.20 -44.10
N MET A 672 4.73 0.65 -43.91
CA MET A 672 4.01 -0.15 -44.91
C MET A 672 2.62 0.42 -45.15
N PRO A 673 2.07 0.29 -46.35
CA PRO A 673 0.65 0.60 -46.61
C PRO A 673 -0.30 -0.21 -45.70
N PRO A 674 -1.43 0.35 -45.24
CA PRO A 674 -2.36 -0.33 -44.34
C PRO A 674 -2.80 -1.72 -44.86
N GLU A 675 -2.96 -1.87 -46.17
CA GLU A 675 -3.39 -3.12 -46.83
C GLU A 675 -2.33 -4.24 -46.74
N MET A 676 -1.07 -3.88 -46.44
CA MET A 676 0.03 -4.83 -46.32
C MET A 676 0.36 -5.17 -44.83
N VAL A 677 -0.36 -4.59 -43.88
CA VAL A 677 -0.21 -4.87 -42.46
C VAL A 677 -0.68 -6.28 -42.14
N THR A 678 0.28 -7.11 -41.69
CA THR A 678 -0.04 -8.49 -41.29
C THR A 678 -0.68 -8.52 -39.90
N PRO A 679 -1.42 -9.60 -39.54
CA PRO A 679 -1.96 -9.76 -38.18
C PRO A 679 -0.90 -9.67 -37.09
N LEU A 680 0.31 -10.16 -37.32
CA LEU A 680 1.43 -10.06 -36.39
C LEU A 680 1.90 -8.61 -36.19
N MET A 681 2.01 -7.85 -37.28
CA MET A 681 2.35 -6.42 -37.23
C MET A 681 1.29 -5.61 -36.48
N ARG A 682 0.03 -5.86 -36.74
CA ARG A 682 -1.09 -5.26 -36.04
C ARG A 682 -1.07 -5.60 -34.54
N SER A 683 -0.77 -6.86 -34.17
CA SER A 683 -0.65 -7.29 -32.79
C SER A 683 0.52 -6.60 -32.07
N ARG A 684 1.68 -6.44 -32.73
CA ARG A 684 2.81 -5.70 -32.21
C ARG A 684 2.49 -4.21 -32.02
N ALA A 685 1.82 -3.60 -33.01
CA ALA A 685 1.36 -2.21 -32.89
C ALA A 685 0.35 -2.02 -31.76
N LYS A 686 -0.54 -3.01 -31.53
CA LYS A 686 -1.44 -3.01 -30.36
C LYS A 686 -0.64 -2.97 -29.05
N ALA A 687 0.42 -3.76 -28.93
CA ALA A 687 1.28 -3.76 -27.75
C ALA A 687 2.04 -2.42 -27.59
N VAL A 688 2.45 -1.78 -28.70
CA VAL A 688 3.04 -0.43 -28.68
C VAL A 688 2.03 0.61 -28.19
N ASN A 689 0.82 0.64 -28.76
CA ASN A 689 -0.24 1.57 -28.40
C ASN A 689 -0.54 1.52 -26.89
N PHE A 690 -0.80 0.32 -26.36
CA PHE A 690 -1.05 0.16 -24.92
C PHE A 690 0.20 0.41 -24.06
N GLY A 691 1.36 -0.03 -24.55
CA GLY A 691 2.63 0.20 -23.88
C GLY A 691 2.91 1.69 -23.65
N ILE A 692 2.64 2.53 -24.63
CA ILE A 692 2.81 4.00 -24.52
C ILE A 692 1.87 4.56 -23.43
N VAL A 693 0.59 4.17 -23.42
CA VAL A 693 -0.37 4.58 -22.37
C VAL A 693 0.16 4.24 -20.98
N TYR A 694 0.76 3.06 -20.82
CA TYR A 694 1.32 2.61 -19.55
C TYR A 694 2.77 3.08 -19.27
N GLY A 695 3.36 3.87 -20.17
CA GLY A 695 4.72 4.38 -20.03
C GLY A 695 5.79 3.29 -20.10
N ILE A 696 5.60 2.30 -21.00
CA ILE A 696 6.53 1.17 -21.16
C ILE A 696 7.88 1.65 -21.71
N GLY A 697 8.98 1.09 -21.18
CA GLY A 697 10.31 1.31 -21.74
C GLY A 697 10.68 0.27 -22.82
N ALA A 698 11.66 0.61 -23.67
CA ALA A 698 12.11 -0.24 -24.78
C ALA A 698 12.51 -1.67 -24.33
N PHE A 699 13.05 -1.85 -23.14
CA PHE A 699 13.40 -3.15 -22.60
C PHE A 699 12.18 -4.05 -22.33
N SER A 700 11.13 -3.52 -21.72
CA SER A 700 9.89 -4.28 -21.48
C SER A 700 9.16 -4.55 -22.78
N LEU A 701 9.02 -3.53 -23.63
CA LEU A 701 8.36 -3.69 -24.95
C LEU A 701 9.05 -4.75 -25.81
N SER A 702 10.40 -4.79 -25.83
CA SER A 702 11.15 -5.77 -26.63
C SER A 702 10.83 -7.22 -26.22
N LYS A 703 10.60 -7.47 -24.94
CA LYS A 703 10.19 -8.78 -24.45
C LYS A 703 8.74 -9.11 -24.83
N ASP A 704 7.84 -8.14 -24.70
CA ASP A 704 6.40 -8.34 -24.95
C ASP A 704 6.11 -8.69 -26.42
N ILE A 705 6.85 -8.10 -27.36
CA ILE A 705 6.63 -8.29 -28.79
C ILE A 705 7.70 -9.16 -29.49
N GLY A 706 8.65 -9.70 -28.73
CA GLY A 706 9.67 -10.62 -29.25
C GLY A 706 10.63 -9.98 -30.27
N VAL A 707 11.12 -8.78 -29.99
CA VAL A 707 12.08 -8.04 -30.82
C VAL A 707 13.31 -7.61 -30.02
N THR A 708 14.34 -7.11 -30.69
CA THR A 708 15.49 -6.53 -30.00
C THR A 708 15.14 -5.23 -29.27
N ARG A 709 15.90 -4.86 -28.24
CA ARG A 709 15.71 -3.59 -27.54
C ARG A 709 15.85 -2.37 -28.46
N ALA A 710 16.76 -2.46 -29.46
CA ALA A 710 16.96 -1.37 -30.42
C ALA A 710 15.75 -1.19 -31.35
N GLU A 711 15.13 -2.28 -31.79
CA GLU A 711 13.89 -2.24 -32.58
C GLU A 711 12.73 -1.70 -31.73
N ALA A 712 12.58 -2.14 -30.50
CA ALA A 712 11.54 -1.63 -29.61
C ALA A 712 11.70 -0.12 -29.34
N ASP A 713 12.94 0.37 -29.15
CA ASP A 713 13.24 1.80 -28.99
C ASP A 713 12.88 2.60 -30.25
N LYS A 714 13.18 2.03 -31.41
CA LYS A 714 12.78 2.63 -32.69
C LYS A 714 11.25 2.71 -32.81
N TYR A 715 10.53 1.65 -32.48
CA TYR A 715 9.06 1.66 -32.54
C TYR A 715 8.43 2.70 -31.64
N ILE A 716 8.96 2.89 -30.42
CA ILE A 716 8.50 3.94 -29.51
C ILE A 716 8.75 5.32 -30.11
N LYS A 717 9.94 5.56 -30.68
CA LYS A 717 10.31 6.84 -31.30
C LYS A 717 9.47 7.14 -32.55
N ASP A 718 9.27 6.17 -33.43
CA ASP A 718 8.46 6.34 -34.64
C ASP A 718 7.00 6.62 -34.27
N TYR A 719 6.46 5.94 -33.24
CA TYR A 719 5.13 6.21 -32.69
C TYR A 719 5.00 7.65 -32.17
N LEU A 720 5.91 8.08 -31.30
CA LEU A 720 5.88 9.43 -30.71
C LEU A 720 6.16 10.53 -31.73
N HIS A 721 6.88 10.21 -32.79
CA HIS A 721 7.07 11.14 -33.92
C HIS A 721 5.79 11.31 -34.74
N HIS A 722 5.08 10.21 -35.00
CA HIS A 722 3.81 10.24 -35.72
C HIS A 722 2.68 10.91 -34.92
N TYR A 723 2.58 10.57 -33.64
CA TYR A 723 1.62 11.16 -32.71
C TYR A 723 2.27 12.26 -31.85
N ALA A 724 2.55 13.39 -32.48
CA ALA A 724 3.31 14.47 -31.84
C ALA A 724 2.57 15.12 -30.65
N GLY A 725 1.24 15.14 -30.68
CA GLY A 725 0.40 15.57 -29.58
C GLY A 725 0.61 14.69 -28.34
N VAL A 726 0.64 13.38 -28.55
CA VAL A 726 0.92 12.41 -27.48
C VAL A 726 2.29 12.62 -26.87
N ASN A 727 3.33 12.81 -27.72
CA ASN A 727 4.67 13.08 -27.21
C ASN A 727 4.72 14.34 -26.32
N SER A 728 4.15 15.44 -26.82
CA SER A 728 4.08 16.72 -26.10
C SER A 728 3.33 16.57 -24.75
N TYR A 729 2.23 15.82 -24.76
CA TYR A 729 1.48 15.52 -23.54
C TYR A 729 2.32 14.73 -22.52
N MET A 730 3.00 13.66 -22.94
CA MET A 730 3.80 12.78 -22.08
C MET A 730 4.95 13.53 -21.38
N GLU A 731 5.50 14.57 -22.00
CA GLU A 731 6.51 15.43 -21.41
C GLU A 731 5.88 16.45 -20.44
N LYS A 732 4.89 17.19 -20.91
CA LYS A 732 4.24 18.26 -20.14
C LYS A 732 3.56 17.76 -18.85
N VAL A 733 2.88 16.60 -18.91
CA VAL A 733 2.20 16.06 -17.73
C VAL A 733 3.18 15.73 -16.60
N VAL A 734 4.38 15.23 -16.93
CA VAL A 734 5.41 14.93 -15.92
C VAL A 734 6.01 16.21 -15.35
N GLU A 735 6.27 17.21 -16.19
CA GLU A 735 6.78 18.52 -15.73
C GLU A 735 5.77 19.21 -14.81
N GLN A 736 4.49 19.20 -15.21
CA GLN A 736 3.43 19.80 -14.41
C GLN A 736 3.25 19.03 -13.08
N ALA A 737 3.28 17.70 -13.13
CA ALA A 737 3.17 16.87 -11.94
C ALA A 737 4.33 17.09 -10.95
N LYS A 738 5.56 17.32 -11.44
CA LYS A 738 6.70 17.69 -10.59
C LYS A 738 6.51 19.03 -9.88
N LYS A 739 5.83 19.98 -10.54
CA LYS A 739 5.54 21.31 -9.99
C LYS A 739 4.38 21.29 -8.99
N ASP A 740 3.29 20.59 -9.32
CA ASP A 740 2.05 20.61 -8.56
C ASP A 740 2.03 19.54 -7.46
N GLY A 741 2.87 18.49 -7.55
CA GLY A 741 2.88 17.34 -6.65
C GLY A 741 1.77 16.32 -6.92
N TYR A 742 0.91 16.55 -7.92
CA TYR A 742 -0.19 15.64 -8.30
C TYR A 742 -0.50 15.69 -9.80
N VAL A 743 -1.32 14.73 -10.24
CA VAL A 743 -2.01 14.76 -11.55
C VAL A 743 -3.51 14.69 -11.35
N LYS A 744 -4.29 15.12 -12.36
CA LYS A 744 -5.75 15.09 -12.31
C LYS A 744 -6.37 14.55 -13.61
N THR A 745 -7.58 13.95 -13.49
CA THR A 745 -8.42 13.55 -14.62
C THR A 745 -9.16 14.74 -15.21
N LEU A 746 -9.88 14.53 -16.32
CA LEU A 746 -10.82 15.54 -16.88
C LEU A 746 -11.93 15.95 -15.90
N PHE A 747 -12.23 15.09 -14.92
CA PHE A 747 -13.26 15.33 -13.89
C PHE A 747 -12.64 15.78 -12.55
N ALA A 748 -11.42 16.33 -12.57
CA ALA A 748 -10.70 16.86 -11.41
C ALA A 748 -10.32 15.82 -10.32
N ARG A 749 -10.46 14.50 -10.57
CA ARG A 749 -9.96 13.48 -9.65
C ARG A 749 -8.44 13.57 -9.55
N ARG A 750 -7.91 13.71 -8.34
CA ARG A 750 -6.48 13.93 -8.09
C ARG A 750 -5.78 12.65 -7.63
N ARG A 751 -4.51 12.54 -8.01
CA ARG A 751 -3.57 11.57 -7.44
C ARG A 751 -2.27 12.28 -7.11
N TYR A 752 -1.91 12.28 -5.84
CA TYR A 752 -0.63 12.81 -5.36
C TYR A 752 0.52 11.88 -5.73
N LEU A 753 1.68 12.45 -6.08
CA LEU A 753 2.85 11.75 -6.61
C LEU A 753 4.12 12.15 -5.86
N PRO A 754 4.22 11.86 -4.56
CA PRO A 754 5.44 12.15 -3.78
C PRO A 754 6.67 11.43 -4.33
N GLU A 755 6.48 10.33 -5.07
CA GLU A 755 7.56 9.59 -5.73
C GLU A 755 8.37 10.44 -6.71
N LEU A 756 7.79 11.48 -7.30
CA LEU A 756 8.48 12.37 -8.25
C LEU A 756 9.59 13.18 -7.58
N ALA A 757 9.48 13.48 -6.30
CA ALA A 757 10.48 14.20 -5.50
C ALA A 757 11.57 13.27 -4.94
N SER A 758 11.44 11.94 -5.08
CA SER A 758 12.37 10.98 -4.49
C SER A 758 13.78 11.07 -5.11
N SER A 759 14.80 10.98 -4.27
CA SER A 759 16.19 10.82 -4.69
C SER A 759 16.45 9.46 -5.35
N ASN A 760 15.60 8.45 -5.07
CA ASN A 760 15.68 7.13 -5.67
C ASN A 760 15.18 7.15 -7.12
N GLY A 761 16.09 6.93 -8.08
CA GLY A 761 15.79 6.94 -9.51
C GLY A 761 14.71 5.94 -9.95
N MET A 762 14.58 4.78 -9.29
CA MET A 762 13.53 3.79 -9.61
C MET A 762 12.14 4.27 -9.15
N LEU A 763 12.06 4.88 -7.97
CA LEU A 763 10.81 5.46 -7.46
C LEU A 763 10.39 6.67 -8.29
N ARG A 764 11.33 7.54 -8.64
CA ARG A 764 11.06 8.70 -9.51
C ARG A 764 10.55 8.24 -10.89
N ALA A 765 11.21 7.25 -11.50
CA ALA A 765 10.74 6.67 -12.77
C ALA A 765 9.36 6.01 -12.66
N PHE A 766 9.04 5.40 -11.51
CA PHE A 766 7.70 4.90 -11.22
C PHE A 766 6.70 6.05 -11.15
N GLY A 767 7.00 7.12 -10.41
CA GLY A 767 6.16 8.32 -10.33
C GLY A 767 5.90 8.95 -11.70
N GLU A 768 6.91 9.03 -12.58
CA GLU A 768 6.76 9.53 -13.95
C GLU A 768 5.82 8.67 -14.82
N ARG A 769 5.90 7.33 -14.68
CA ARG A 769 4.94 6.43 -15.36
C ARG A 769 3.53 6.63 -14.85
N VAL A 770 3.36 6.76 -13.55
CA VAL A 770 2.04 7.04 -12.96
C VAL A 770 1.50 8.39 -13.40
N ALA A 771 2.36 9.42 -13.49
CA ALA A 771 1.96 10.75 -13.97
C ALA A 771 1.40 10.72 -15.40
N ARG A 772 1.97 9.92 -16.28
CA ARG A 772 1.50 9.74 -17.66
C ARG A 772 0.20 8.94 -17.75
N ASN A 773 0.09 7.87 -16.99
CA ASN A 773 -1.01 6.90 -17.08
C ASN A 773 -2.28 7.36 -16.33
N MET A 774 -2.13 7.92 -15.12
CA MET A 774 -3.27 8.17 -14.23
C MET A 774 -4.34 9.10 -14.80
N PRO A 775 -4.01 10.21 -15.49
CA PRO A 775 -5.05 11.06 -16.10
C PRO A 775 -5.87 10.32 -17.15
N ILE A 776 -5.27 9.40 -17.88
CA ILE A 776 -5.92 8.60 -18.93
C ILE A 776 -6.81 7.53 -18.29
N GLN A 777 -6.22 6.69 -17.46
CA GLN A 777 -6.92 5.58 -16.82
C GLN A 777 -8.02 6.06 -15.84
N GLY A 778 -7.74 7.13 -15.09
CA GLY A 778 -8.73 7.71 -14.18
C GLY A 778 -9.88 8.38 -14.92
N THR A 779 -9.63 9.07 -16.03
CA THR A 779 -10.69 9.64 -16.86
C THR A 779 -11.56 8.53 -17.47
N ALA A 780 -10.96 7.45 -17.96
CA ALA A 780 -11.71 6.30 -18.46
C ALA A 780 -12.59 5.69 -17.37
N ALA A 781 -12.07 5.57 -16.15
CA ALA A 781 -12.86 5.10 -15.00
C ALA A 781 -14.03 6.04 -14.65
N ASP A 782 -13.82 7.35 -14.70
CA ASP A 782 -14.88 8.33 -14.47
C ASP A 782 -15.96 8.27 -15.55
N ILE A 783 -15.59 8.09 -16.83
CA ILE A 783 -16.52 7.91 -17.95
C ILE A 783 -17.39 6.66 -17.75
N ILE A 784 -16.79 5.53 -17.36
CA ILE A 784 -17.53 4.29 -17.09
C ILE A 784 -18.53 4.49 -15.94
N LYS A 785 -18.14 5.18 -14.88
CA LYS A 785 -19.02 5.52 -13.75
C LYS A 785 -20.21 6.35 -14.21
N ILE A 786 -19.97 7.36 -15.04
CA ILE A 786 -21.04 8.18 -15.62
C ILE A 786 -21.98 7.32 -16.48
N ALA A 787 -21.42 6.42 -17.33
CA ALA A 787 -22.21 5.50 -18.14
C ALA A 787 -23.10 4.60 -17.28
N MET A 788 -22.55 4.03 -16.19
CA MET A 788 -23.31 3.22 -15.23
C MET A 788 -24.50 3.98 -14.63
N ILE A 789 -24.27 5.22 -14.19
CA ILE A 789 -25.31 6.08 -13.62
C ILE A 789 -26.40 6.36 -14.67
N ARG A 790 -26.01 6.70 -15.89
CA ARG A 790 -26.94 7.04 -16.97
C ARG A 790 -27.76 5.83 -17.42
N VAL A 791 -27.12 4.68 -17.59
CA VAL A 791 -27.81 3.40 -17.89
C VAL A 791 -28.84 3.07 -16.80
N TYR A 792 -28.41 3.07 -15.54
CA TYR A 792 -29.28 2.79 -14.39
C TYR A 792 -30.50 3.71 -14.36
N ASN A 793 -30.26 5.02 -14.48
CA ASN A 793 -31.34 6.02 -14.43
C ASN A 793 -32.29 5.90 -15.62
N ARG A 794 -31.79 5.62 -16.83
CA ARG A 794 -32.62 5.47 -18.02
C ARG A 794 -33.47 4.21 -17.97
N LEU A 795 -32.90 3.06 -17.55
CA LEU A 795 -33.67 1.85 -17.35
C LEU A 795 -34.81 2.04 -16.33
N LYS A 796 -34.51 2.79 -15.25
CA LYS A 796 -35.50 3.15 -14.20
C LYS A 796 -36.57 4.10 -14.75
N ALA A 797 -36.19 5.13 -15.49
CA ALA A 797 -37.10 6.12 -16.07
C ALA A 797 -38.05 5.53 -17.12
N GLU A 798 -37.61 4.58 -17.91
CA GLU A 798 -38.40 3.84 -18.88
C GLU A 798 -39.20 2.67 -18.24
N ASN A 799 -39.15 2.51 -16.91
CA ASN A 799 -39.81 1.45 -16.13
C ASN A 799 -39.46 0.02 -16.60
N MET A 800 -38.25 -0.20 -17.09
CA MET A 800 -37.81 -1.48 -17.58
C MET A 800 -37.52 -2.45 -16.42
N GLN A 801 -37.72 -3.73 -16.67
CA GLN A 801 -37.32 -4.79 -15.73
C GLN A 801 -35.82 -5.13 -15.84
N ALA A 802 -35.18 -4.70 -16.91
CA ALA A 802 -33.75 -4.82 -17.11
C ALA A 802 -32.94 -4.20 -15.96
N LYS A 803 -31.86 -4.88 -15.52
CA LYS A 803 -31.01 -4.48 -14.39
C LYS A 803 -29.54 -4.52 -14.77
N LEU A 804 -28.80 -3.47 -14.45
CA LEU A 804 -27.33 -3.49 -14.46
C LEU A 804 -26.86 -4.41 -13.32
N ILE A 805 -26.07 -5.42 -13.64
CA ILE A 805 -25.67 -6.46 -12.68
C ILE A 805 -24.16 -6.55 -12.47
N LEU A 806 -23.34 -6.15 -13.47
CA LEU A 806 -21.89 -6.30 -13.38
C LEU A 806 -21.17 -5.23 -14.21
N GLN A 807 -20.03 -4.78 -13.70
CA GLN A 807 -19.06 -3.96 -14.41
C GLN A 807 -17.69 -4.66 -14.34
N VAL A 808 -17.06 -4.89 -15.49
CA VAL A 808 -15.74 -5.54 -15.58
C VAL A 808 -14.87 -4.76 -16.55
N HIS A 809 -13.78 -4.16 -16.05
CA HIS A 809 -12.88 -3.29 -16.82
C HIS A 809 -13.62 -2.14 -17.52
N ASP A 810 -13.87 -2.25 -18.82
CA ASP A 810 -14.54 -1.30 -19.69
C ASP A 810 -15.88 -1.80 -20.24
N GLU A 811 -16.40 -2.92 -19.68
CA GLU A 811 -17.68 -3.52 -20.05
C GLU A 811 -18.76 -3.37 -18.98
N LEU A 812 -20.00 -3.22 -19.41
CA LEU A 812 -21.21 -3.22 -18.59
C LEU A 812 -22.12 -4.38 -18.98
N ILE A 813 -22.62 -5.10 -17.97
CA ILE A 813 -23.49 -6.25 -18.18
C ILE A 813 -24.86 -5.98 -17.56
N VAL A 814 -25.90 -6.08 -18.39
CA VAL A 814 -27.30 -5.90 -18.00
C VAL A 814 -28.03 -7.22 -18.19
N GLU A 815 -28.81 -7.64 -17.21
CA GLU A 815 -29.76 -8.72 -17.33
C GLU A 815 -31.14 -8.15 -17.68
N ALA A 816 -31.74 -8.59 -18.77
CA ALA A 816 -33.02 -8.08 -19.30
C ALA A 816 -33.96 -9.21 -19.71
N PRO A 817 -35.30 -9.09 -19.52
CA PRO A 817 -36.25 -9.97 -20.15
C PRO A 817 -36.04 -10.04 -21.67
N GLU A 818 -36.25 -11.20 -22.28
CA GLU A 818 -36.06 -11.39 -23.76
C GLU A 818 -36.76 -10.32 -24.58
N ALA A 819 -37.96 -9.89 -24.16
CA ALA A 819 -38.73 -8.86 -24.85
C ALA A 819 -38.10 -7.45 -24.74
N GLU A 820 -37.25 -7.19 -23.74
CA GLU A 820 -36.57 -5.92 -23.50
C GLU A 820 -35.12 -5.91 -23.95
N ALA A 821 -34.50 -7.06 -24.22
CA ALA A 821 -33.08 -7.23 -24.41
C ALA A 821 -32.49 -6.34 -25.53
N GLU A 822 -33.12 -6.27 -26.70
CA GLU A 822 -32.65 -5.43 -27.79
C GLU A 822 -32.76 -3.93 -27.46
N HIS A 823 -33.83 -3.55 -26.75
CA HIS A 823 -34.00 -2.17 -26.32
C HIS A 823 -33.00 -1.81 -25.20
N ALA A 824 -32.76 -2.71 -24.25
CA ALA A 824 -31.74 -2.56 -23.26
C ALA A 824 -30.34 -2.42 -23.88
N ALA A 825 -29.99 -3.25 -24.88
CA ALA A 825 -28.72 -3.17 -25.59
C ALA A 825 -28.52 -1.80 -26.27
N LYS A 826 -29.59 -1.27 -26.89
CA LYS A 826 -29.57 0.07 -27.47
C LYS A 826 -29.35 1.15 -26.41
N ILE A 827 -30.05 1.08 -25.27
CA ILE A 827 -29.89 2.04 -24.15
C ILE A 827 -28.46 2.01 -23.65
N VAL A 828 -27.93 0.82 -23.38
CA VAL A 828 -26.57 0.68 -22.82
C VAL A 828 -25.54 1.28 -23.77
N SER A 829 -25.58 0.95 -25.06
CA SER A 829 -24.67 1.54 -26.05
C SER A 829 -24.82 3.05 -26.16
N GLU A 830 -26.04 3.57 -26.29
CA GLU A 830 -26.29 5.00 -26.40
C GLU A 830 -25.78 5.77 -25.18
N GLU A 831 -26.02 5.29 -23.93
CA GLU A 831 -25.57 5.94 -22.72
C GLU A 831 -24.06 5.84 -22.49
N MET A 832 -23.44 4.73 -22.91
CA MET A 832 -21.99 4.61 -22.92
C MET A 832 -21.36 5.58 -23.93
N GLU A 833 -21.84 5.62 -25.15
CA GLU A 833 -21.29 6.51 -26.20
C GLU A 833 -21.47 7.99 -25.87
N ASN A 834 -22.53 8.34 -25.17
CA ASN A 834 -22.83 9.73 -24.77
C ASN A 834 -22.43 10.07 -23.32
N ALA A 835 -21.71 9.21 -22.62
CA ALA A 835 -21.34 9.41 -21.23
C ALA A 835 -20.54 10.69 -21.00
N CYS A 836 -19.67 11.06 -21.94
CA CYS A 836 -18.84 12.26 -21.87
C CYS A 836 -18.72 12.93 -23.25
N LYS A 837 -18.76 14.26 -23.26
CA LYS A 837 -18.50 15.04 -24.46
C LYS A 837 -17.00 15.25 -24.64
N MET A 838 -16.42 14.62 -25.64
CA MET A 838 -15.01 14.69 -26.00
C MET A 838 -14.84 15.07 -27.48
N LYS A 839 -13.61 15.41 -27.90
CA LYS A 839 -13.26 15.63 -29.32
C LYS A 839 -13.30 14.31 -30.11
N VAL A 840 -13.05 13.20 -29.40
CA VAL A 840 -13.12 11.84 -29.93
C VAL A 840 -14.45 11.21 -29.57
N ARG A 841 -15.15 10.65 -30.57
CA ARG A 841 -16.37 9.89 -30.33
C ARG A 841 -16.05 8.64 -29.47
N LEU A 842 -16.79 8.43 -28.39
CA LEU A 842 -16.82 7.14 -27.71
C LEU A 842 -17.60 6.12 -28.54
N LYS A 843 -17.18 4.87 -28.53
CA LYS A 843 -17.85 3.78 -29.25
C LYS A 843 -18.04 2.60 -28.33
N SER A 844 -19.23 2.03 -28.33
CA SER A 844 -19.59 0.85 -27.57
C SER A 844 -20.28 -0.16 -28.48
N ASP A 845 -19.86 -1.42 -28.35
CA ASP A 845 -20.47 -2.54 -29.10
C ASP A 845 -21.23 -3.40 -28.08
N ALA A 846 -22.55 -3.57 -28.26
CA ALA A 846 -23.40 -4.39 -27.40
C ALA A 846 -23.79 -5.69 -28.11
N ASN A 847 -23.69 -6.79 -27.35
CA ASN A 847 -24.10 -8.12 -27.80
C ASN A 847 -25.07 -8.74 -26.81
N ILE A 848 -25.85 -9.72 -27.22
CA ILE A 848 -26.90 -10.37 -26.44
C ILE A 848 -26.65 -11.87 -26.40
N GLY A 849 -26.77 -12.49 -25.25
CA GLY A 849 -26.57 -13.93 -25.10
C GLY A 849 -27.27 -14.52 -23.88
N LYS A 850 -27.35 -15.84 -23.80
CA LYS A 850 -27.89 -16.54 -22.60
C LYS A 850 -26.89 -16.63 -21.46
N THR A 851 -25.62 -16.65 -21.83
CA THR A 851 -24.50 -16.66 -20.86
C THR A 851 -23.63 -15.44 -21.13
N TRP A 852 -22.79 -15.11 -20.15
CA TRP A 852 -21.78 -14.06 -20.32
C TRP A 852 -20.80 -14.41 -21.48
N TYR A 853 -20.51 -15.70 -21.67
CA TYR A 853 -19.69 -16.16 -22.79
C TYR A 853 -20.32 -15.84 -24.14
N ASP A 854 -21.62 -16.12 -24.30
CA ASP A 854 -22.35 -15.86 -25.55
C ASP A 854 -22.53 -14.36 -25.82
N ALA A 855 -22.77 -13.60 -24.77
CA ALA A 855 -22.95 -12.13 -24.86
C ALA A 855 -21.64 -11.38 -25.13
N LYS A 856 -20.45 -11.99 -24.92
CA LYS A 856 -19.19 -11.30 -25.20
C LYS A 856 -18.86 -11.12 -26.66
N GLY A 857 -19.45 -11.90 -27.59
CA GLY A 857 -19.27 -11.81 -29.04
C GLY A 857 -18.05 -12.59 -29.55
#